data_8fed996e305998d590a5ffe0a318176e
#
_entry.id   8fed996e305998d590a5ffe0a318176e
#
_cell.length_a   1.000
_cell.length_b   1.000
_cell.length_c   1.000
_cell.angle_alpha   90.00
_cell.angle_beta   90.00
_cell.angle_gamma   90.00
#
_symmetry.space_group_name_H-M   'P 1'
#
loop_
_entity.id
_entity.type
_entity.pdbx_description
1 polymer ?
#
loop_
_entity_poly.entity_id
_entity_poly.type
_entity_poly.pdbx_seq_one_letter_code
_entity_poly.pdbx_strand_id
1 'polypeptide(L)'
;MGVDMLVLLTAAAHLVYTPFTKVEESFNLQAMHDILYLRSNFTQYDHHEYPGVVPRTFIGPLVVSMLSAPFVLLFETLRLNKFWAQYVVRLVLAGAISLAWNNLRQAVTKIYGVEVRLWFTAITITQFHFMFYMTRPLPNIFALPIVLYAIAYWMRGQQKPFIVCSGIAILVFRSELAIFLGLLLAINLLQRQLSIDRLLKIALPAGVCILAASVLVDSFFWRRLLWPEGEVLWYNTILNKSSNWGTSPFLWYFYSALPRAMGASLLFVPIGCVLEPRIRPLALSALAFVLLYSVLPHKELRFIIYVFPVLNIAAACACQRIWMNCAKSTWHSCLALGSVGHLLLNVFVTVFLLVISGTNYPGGAALSRLHRLESATPNVSVHIANLLPKVGVSRFMEVRDEWTYSKDESMNYTQAEIARYTHLLVEAKNKHNTELWSSLQDDFDTLEFVDCFNSIGIQYNSLLPVRVKTKPCIGILKKRATTPPAILKEKTKTKVKKTKVLEPKPVTADPVPTVEIPKENKVPEAKEDQFLDLDDDDGIVATVEETSIELNANIDPEVDAPDAPTKEINFLELRNLALGQASRTSRAATKLKIRQIIEQHYRAKGKDIENDSSETTPKTTGATGGRPGIRQSVKSIIKQEKIKEMIEQIATMDLTRICDLEKTSTKDCLKQVIDKIDDENTKTK
;
A
#
# COMPACT_ATOMS: atom_id res chain seq x y z
N MET A 1 22.98 -1.31 27.07
CA MET A 1 23.56 -0.97 25.76
C MET A 1 23.30 -2.08 24.71
N GLY A 2 23.71 -3.36 24.95
CA GLY A 2 23.60 -4.41 23.93
C GLY A 2 22.19 -4.72 23.43
N VAL A 3 21.17 -4.73 24.30
CA VAL A 3 19.77 -5.09 23.91
C VAL A 3 19.08 -3.96 23.13
N ASP A 4 19.43 -2.70 23.41
CA ASP A 4 18.88 -1.54 22.67
C ASP A 4 19.40 -1.51 21.24
N MET A 5 20.67 -1.90 21.07
CA MET A 5 21.27 -2.07 19.73
C MET A 5 20.59 -3.20 18.94
N LEU A 6 20.15 -4.27 19.60
CA LEU A 6 19.48 -5.39 18.91
C LEU A 6 18.18 -4.96 18.23
N VAL A 7 17.35 -4.14 18.90
CA VAL A 7 16.11 -3.60 18.32
C VAL A 7 16.41 -2.76 17.07
N LEU A 8 17.39 -1.85 17.18
CA LEU A 8 17.79 -1.00 16.05
C LEU A 8 18.41 -1.83 14.90
N LEU A 9 19.25 -2.83 15.23
CA LEU A 9 19.84 -3.71 14.23
C LEU A 9 18.78 -4.54 13.49
N THR A 10 17.77 -5.05 14.21
CA THR A 10 16.66 -5.77 13.58
C THR A 10 15.88 -4.85 12.63
N ALA A 11 15.55 -3.63 13.06
CA ALA A 11 14.90 -2.64 12.20
C ALA A 11 15.78 -2.26 10.99
N ALA A 12 17.09 -2.11 11.19
CA ALA A 12 18.05 -1.84 10.11
C ALA A 12 18.13 -3.00 9.10
N ALA A 13 18.05 -4.25 9.55
CA ALA A 13 18.02 -5.41 8.65
C ALA A 13 16.75 -5.39 7.76
N HIS A 14 15.58 -5.03 8.33
CA HIS A 14 14.35 -4.83 7.54
C HIS A 14 14.49 -3.69 6.53
N LEU A 15 15.13 -2.58 6.92
CA LEU A 15 15.40 -1.44 6.05
C LEU A 15 16.30 -1.82 4.88
N VAL A 16 17.42 -2.52 5.14
CA VAL A 16 18.37 -2.93 4.10
C VAL A 16 17.70 -3.86 3.09
N TYR A 17 16.85 -4.77 3.54
CA TYR A 17 16.11 -5.68 2.67
C TYR A 17 15.01 -4.98 1.87
N THR A 18 14.35 -3.95 2.45
CA THR A 18 13.26 -3.20 1.82
C THR A 18 13.56 -1.69 1.80
N PRO A 19 14.54 -1.25 0.97
CA PRO A 19 15.01 0.13 1.01
C PRO A 19 14.05 1.15 0.40
N PHE A 20 13.14 0.71 -0.46
CA PHE A 20 12.20 1.59 -1.14
C PHE A 20 10.95 1.87 -0.30
N THR A 21 10.17 2.88 -0.70
CA THR A 21 9.02 3.39 0.05
C THR A 21 7.73 3.31 -0.77
N LYS A 22 6.58 3.44 -0.12
CA LYS A 22 5.25 3.50 -0.74
C LYS A 22 4.73 4.94 -0.81
N VAL A 23 3.64 5.16 -1.56
CA VAL A 23 3.01 6.47 -1.73
C VAL A 23 2.64 7.15 -0.41
N GLU A 24 2.21 6.39 0.59
CA GLU A 24 1.82 6.91 1.91
C GLU A 24 2.99 7.47 2.73
N GLU A 25 4.21 7.09 2.35
CA GLU A 25 5.47 7.58 2.93
C GLU A 25 6.01 8.79 2.16
N SER A 26 5.52 9.03 0.93
CA SER A 26 6.11 9.95 -0.04
C SER A 26 6.21 11.37 0.49
N PHE A 27 5.12 11.94 1.04
CA PHE A 27 5.15 13.31 1.56
C PHE A 27 6.30 13.53 2.55
N ASN A 28 6.39 12.71 3.59
CA ASN A 28 7.41 12.87 4.61
C ASN A 28 8.83 12.63 4.06
N LEU A 29 8.96 11.66 3.16
CA LEU A 29 10.25 11.34 2.55
C LEU A 29 10.72 12.47 1.63
N GLN A 30 9.84 13.02 0.79
CA GLN A 30 10.16 14.14 -0.09
C GLN A 30 10.42 15.41 0.71
N ALA A 31 9.63 15.69 1.76
CA ALA A 31 9.89 16.81 2.65
C ALA A 31 11.29 16.73 3.30
N MET A 32 11.71 15.55 3.77
CA MET A 32 13.07 15.35 4.29
C MET A 32 14.14 15.57 3.22
N HIS A 33 13.90 15.08 2.00
CA HIS A 33 14.79 15.32 0.88
C HIS A 33 14.94 16.82 0.60
N ASP A 34 13.82 17.53 0.50
CA ASP A 34 13.80 18.94 0.13
C ASP A 34 14.46 19.81 1.21
N ILE A 35 14.22 19.53 2.49
CA ILE A 35 14.91 20.21 3.60
C ILE A 35 16.43 20.01 3.53
N LEU A 36 16.90 18.80 3.21
CA LEU A 36 18.34 18.46 3.21
C LEU A 36 19.07 18.97 1.97
N TYR A 37 18.48 18.89 0.78
CA TYR A 37 19.12 19.18 -0.50
C TYR A 37 18.73 20.51 -1.11
N LEU A 38 17.45 20.90 -1.09
CA LEU A 38 16.97 22.18 -1.61
C LEU A 38 17.10 23.31 -0.59
N ARG A 39 17.15 22.99 0.71
CA ARG A 39 17.40 23.93 1.81
C ARG A 39 16.46 25.16 1.76
N SER A 40 16.98 26.32 1.37
CA SER A 40 16.21 27.58 1.28
C SER A 40 15.44 27.77 -0.03
N ASN A 41 15.61 26.87 -1.01
CA ASN A 41 14.89 26.96 -2.28
C ASN A 41 13.47 26.34 -2.15
N PHE A 42 12.63 26.99 -1.37
CA PHE A 42 11.27 26.51 -1.06
C PHE A 42 10.35 26.42 -2.28
N THR A 43 10.67 27.10 -3.41
CA THR A 43 9.84 27.06 -4.62
C THR A 43 9.87 25.70 -5.32
N GLN A 44 10.93 24.93 -5.13
CA GLN A 44 11.14 23.63 -5.73
C GLN A 44 10.76 22.46 -4.82
N TYR A 45 10.15 22.74 -3.65
CA TYR A 45 9.69 21.69 -2.74
C TYR A 45 8.54 20.92 -3.39
N ASP A 46 8.63 19.57 -3.31
CA ASP A 46 7.71 18.65 -3.96
C ASP A 46 6.23 18.89 -3.63
N HIS A 47 5.92 19.31 -2.40
CA HIS A 47 4.53 19.51 -1.94
C HIS A 47 3.83 20.72 -2.58
N HIS A 48 4.54 21.62 -3.25
CA HIS A 48 3.93 22.72 -4.00
C HIS A 48 3.37 22.26 -5.35
N GLU A 49 4.02 21.28 -5.96
CA GLU A 49 3.58 20.67 -7.21
C GLU A 49 2.63 19.47 -6.95
N TYR A 50 2.93 18.69 -5.90
CA TYR A 50 2.17 17.50 -5.50
C TYR A 50 1.68 17.59 -4.05
N PRO A 51 0.69 18.48 -3.76
CA PRO A 51 0.27 18.76 -2.37
C PRO A 51 -0.42 17.57 -1.68
N GLY A 52 -0.86 16.56 -2.44
CA GLY A 52 -1.70 15.48 -1.94
C GLY A 52 -3.14 15.94 -1.66
N VAL A 53 -3.98 15.00 -1.21
CA VAL A 53 -5.40 15.28 -0.92
C VAL A 53 -5.58 16.09 0.36
N VAL A 54 -4.71 15.88 1.34
CA VAL A 54 -4.70 16.58 2.62
C VAL A 54 -3.28 16.96 3.02
N PRO A 55 -3.07 18.16 3.60
CA PRO A 55 -1.75 18.60 4.02
C PRO A 55 -1.24 17.73 5.19
N ARG A 56 0.10 17.67 5.31
CA ARG A 56 0.79 17.00 6.40
C ARG A 56 1.74 17.96 7.09
N THR A 57 2.06 17.69 8.36
CA THR A 57 3.00 18.51 9.14
C THR A 57 4.45 18.32 8.70
N PHE A 58 5.19 19.42 8.64
CA PHE A 58 6.63 19.45 8.43
C PHE A 58 7.46 19.22 9.69
N ILE A 59 6.85 19.25 10.88
CA ILE A 59 7.57 19.12 12.16
C ILE A 59 8.33 17.80 12.24
N GLY A 60 7.70 16.68 11.86
CA GLY A 60 8.37 15.38 11.85
C GLY A 60 9.55 15.31 10.88
N PRO A 61 9.36 15.59 9.60
CA PRO A 61 10.42 15.71 8.61
C PRO A 61 11.54 16.66 9.02
N LEU A 62 11.21 17.83 9.59
CA LEU A 62 12.20 18.82 10.04
C LEU A 62 13.11 18.26 11.14
N VAL A 63 12.54 17.63 12.17
CA VAL A 63 13.33 17.05 13.28
C VAL A 63 14.24 15.94 12.77
N VAL A 64 13.74 15.04 11.93
CA VAL A 64 14.57 13.95 11.38
C VAL A 64 15.65 14.50 10.45
N SER A 65 15.33 15.49 9.61
CA SER A 65 16.30 16.12 8.72
C SER A 65 17.40 16.83 9.50
N MET A 66 17.08 17.57 10.56
CA MET A 66 18.09 18.21 11.41
C MET A 66 19.06 17.22 12.02
N LEU A 67 18.56 16.07 12.51
CA LEU A 67 19.41 15.01 13.07
C LEU A 67 20.20 14.27 12.00
N SER A 68 19.71 14.21 10.78
CA SER A 68 20.36 13.55 9.65
C SER A 68 21.36 14.44 8.91
N ALA A 69 21.21 15.77 9.00
CA ALA A 69 22.01 16.73 8.27
C ALA A 69 23.53 16.55 8.39
N PRO A 70 24.12 16.28 9.56
CA PRO A 70 25.56 16.09 9.66
C PRO A 70 26.07 14.92 8.80
N PHE A 71 25.30 13.82 8.73
CA PHE A 71 25.65 12.65 7.92
C PHE A 71 25.50 12.93 6.45
N VAL A 72 24.44 13.63 6.06
CA VAL A 72 24.17 13.98 4.65
C VAL A 72 25.23 14.95 4.13
N LEU A 73 25.62 15.96 4.91
CA LEU A 73 26.73 16.86 4.58
C LEU A 73 28.06 16.10 4.41
N LEU A 74 28.33 15.10 5.26
CA LEU A 74 29.50 14.23 5.10
C LEU A 74 29.40 13.43 3.79
N PHE A 75 28.24 12.93 3.42
CA PHE A 75 28.05 12.19 2.16
C PHE A 75 28.25 13.09 0.95
N GLU A 76 27.74 14.33 0.98
CA GLU A 76 27.99 15.33 -0.06
C GLU A 76 29.49 15.63 -0.23
N THR A 77 30.21 15.83 0.88
CA THR A 77 31.67 16.11 0.84
C THR A 77 32.46 14.91 0.31
N LEU A 78 32.05 13.69 0.64
CA LEU A 78 32.66 12.45 0.16
C LEU A 78 32.15 12.02 -1.23
N ARG A 79 31.24 12.78 -1.84
CA ARG A 79 30.59 12.47 -3.13
C ARG A 79 29.97 11.07 -3.17
N LEU A 80 29.38 10.65 -2.05
CA LEU A 80 28.66 9.37 -1.99
C LEU A 80 27.30 9.49 -2.69
N ASN A 81 26.79 8.33 -3.12
CA ASN A 81 25.50 8.25 -3.76
C ASN A 81 24.37 8.81 -2.86
N LYS A 82 23.59 9.74 -3.39
CA LYS A 82 22.47 10.42 -2.72
C LYS A 82 21.47 9.45 -2.06
N PHE A 83 21.29 8.25 -2.62
CA PHE A 83 20.40 7.23 -2.08
C PHE A 83 20.78 6.77 -0.65
N TRP A 84 22.04 6.87 -0.24
CA TRP A 84 22.46 6.59 1.14
C TRP A 84 21.80 7.53 2.16
N ALA A 85 21.47 8.75 1.78
CA ALA A 85 20.76 9.67 2.66
C ALA A 85 19.36 9.16 3.00
N GLN A 86 18.68 8.44 2.09
CA GLN A 86 17.40 7.78 2.40
C GLN A 86 17.54 6.74 3.53
N TYR A 87 18.63 5.97 3.55
CA TYR A 87 18.89 5.06 4.66
C TYR A 87 19.12 5.81 5.96
N VAL A 88 19.87 6.93 5.93
CA VAL A 88 20.18 7.73 7.13
C VAL A 88 18.91 8.31 7.74
N VAL A 89 18.06 8.99 6.97
CA VAL A 89 16.82 9.58 7.51
C VAL A 89 15.88 8.54 8.11
N ARG A 90 15.81 7.35 7.48
CA ARG A 90 15.02 6.23 7.99
C ARG A 90 15.63 5.59 9.24
N LEU A 91 16.95 5.49 9.33
CA LEU A 91 17.65 5.00 10.54
C LEU A 91 17.57 5.99 11.69
N VAL A 92 17.62 7.27 11.44
CA VAL A 92 17.42 8.32 12.47
C VAL A 92 16.01 8.22 13.07
N LEU A 93 14.99 8.05 12.23
CA LEU A 93 13.62 7.81 12.70
C LEU A 93 13.52 6.54 13.55
N ALA A 94 14.09 5.42 13.07
CA ALA A 94 14.14 4.17 13.83
C ALA A 94 14.90 4.31 15.15
N GLY A 95 15.97 5.10 15.17
CA GLY A 95 16.73 5.45 16.36
C GLY A 95 15.90 6.19 17.41
N ALA A 96 15.12 7.19 16.98
CA ALA A 96 14.20 7.93 17.86
C ALA A 96 13.13 7.00 18.47
N ILE A 97 12.58 6.08 17.68
CA ILE A 97 11.61 5.08 18.16
C ILE A 97 12.28 4.08 19.10
N SER A 98 13.51 3.64 18.79
CA SER A 98 14.27 2.72 19.65
C SER A 98 14.56 3.32 21.02
N LEU A 99 14.90 4.62 21.09
CA LEU A 99 15.07 5.34 22.35
C LEU A 99 13.76 5.42 23.15
N ALA A 100 12.66 5.75 22.51
CA ALA A 100 11.35 5.80 23.15
C ALA A 100 10.88 4.41 23.61
N TRP A 101 11.09 3.38 22.80
CA TRP A 101 10.82 1.99 23.16
C TRP A 101 11.67 1.53 24.34
N ASN A 102 12.96 1.90 24.40
CA ASN A 102 13.82 1.61 25.55
C ASN A 102 13.32 2.30 26.83
N ASN A 103 12.83 3.55 26.73
CA ASN A 103 12.22 4.23 27.86
C ASN A 103 10.95 3.48 28.36
N LEU A 104 10.10 2.98 27.45
CA LEU A 104 8.96 2.12 27.79
C LEU A 104 9.43 0.82 28.43
N ARG A 105 10.44 0.16 27.88
CA ARG A 105 11.05 -1.06 28.43
C ARG A 105 11.59 -0.88 29.85
N GLN A 106 12.16 0.28 30.16
CA GLN A 106 12.56 0.64 31.53
C GLN A 106 11.36 0.78 32.46
N ALA A 107 10.23 1.34 31.98
CA ALA A 107 8.99 1.38 32.76
C ALA A 107 8.45 -0.03 33.06
N VAL A 108 8.50 -0.92 32.05
CA VAL A 108 8.16 -2.34 32.20
C VAL A 108 9.05 -3.00 33.27
N THR A 109 10.37 -2.77 33.22
CA THR A 109 11.30 -3.31 34.21
C THR A 109 10.94 -2.86 35.63
N LYS A 110 10.61 -1.58 35.82
CA LYS A 110 10.29 -1.01 37.13
C LYS A 110 9.02 -1.59 37.75
N ILE A 111 8.03 -1.94 36.90
CA ILE A 111 6.69 -2.35 37.36
C ILE A 111 6.58 -3.88 37.42
N TYR A 112 7.10 -4.58 36.42
CA TYR A 112 6.89 -6.03 36.23
C TYR A 112 8.18 -6.86 36.44
N GLY A 113 9.34 -6.22 36.52
CA GLY A 113 10.62 -6.90 36.72
C GLY A 113 11.42 -7.17 35.43
N VAL A 114 12.66 -7.66 35.67
CA VAL A 114 13.66 -7.88 34.60
C VAL A 114 13.23 -9.01 33.65
N GLU A 115 12.61 -10.05 34.17
CA GLU A 115 12.19 -11.22 33.39
C GLU A 115 11.12 -10.86 32.36
N VAL A 116 10.11 -10.06 32.76
CA VAL A 116 9.09 -9.56 31.83
C VAL A 116 9.71 -8.67 30.75
N ARG A 117 10.71 -7.84 31.11
CA ARG A 117 11.47 -7.04 30.16
C ARG A 117 12.14 -7.89 29.08
N LEU A 118 12.73 -9.02 29.46
CA LEU A 118 13.41 -9.92 28.51
C LEU A 118 12.41 -10.53 27.53
N TRP A 119 11.27 -11.05 28.04
CA TRP A 119 10.18 -11.56 27.19
C TRP A 119 9.59 -10.48 26.29
N PHE A 120 9.33 -9.28 26.83
CA PHE A 120 8.85 -8.14 26.05
C PHE A 120 9.78 -7.80 24.89
N THR A 121 11.08 -7.82 25.12
CA THR A 121 12.07 -7.58 24.08
C THR A 121 12.07 -8.71 23.04
N ALA A 122 12.11 -9.97 23.48
CA ALA A 122 12.15 -11.12 22.59
C ALA A 122 10.89 -11.19 21.69
N ILE A 123 9.72 -10.96 22.27
CA ILE A 123 8.45 -10.91 21.52
C ILE A 123 8.50 -9.79 20.47
N THR A 124 8.94 -8.58 20.86
CA THR A 124 8.92 -7.42 19.96
C THR A 124 9.87 -7.60 18.77
N ILE A 125 11.09 -8.08 18.98
CA ILE A 125 12.07 -8.26 17.90
C ILE A 125 11.78 -9.43 16.97
N THR A 126 10.95 -10.37 17.39
CA THR A 126 10.56 -11.52 16.57
C THR A 126 9.31 -11.26 15.71
N GLN A 127 8.63 -10.12 15.89
CA GLN A 127 7.46 -9.72 15.13
C GLN A 127 7.83 -8.83 13.94
N PHE A 128 7.20 -9.09 12.78
CA PHE A 128 7.48 -8.36 11.54
C PHE A 128 7.07 -6.89 11.58
N HIS A 129 5.78 -6.61 11.85
CA HIS A 129 5.19 -5.31 11.54
C HIS A 129 5.80 -4.16 12.35
N PHE A 130 6.02 -4.32 13.65
CA PHE A 130 6.61 -3.26 14.45
C PHE A 130 8.05 -2.93 14.00
N MET A 131 8.87 -3.95 13.76
CA MET A 131 10.26 -3.79 13.29
C MET A 131 10.31 -3.18 11.88
N PHE A 132 9.44 -3.63 10.98
CA PHE A 132 9.34 -3.14 9.62
C PHE A 132 8.94 -1.67 9.55
N TYR A 133 7.90 -1.28 10.31
CA TYR A 133 7.39 0.09 10.29
C TYR A 133 8.29 1.10 11.01
N MET A 134 9.13 0.69 11.96
CA MET A 134 10.04 1.62 12.67
C MET A 134 10.89 2.49 11.75
N THR A 135 11.20 2.01 10.54
CA THR A 135 12.00 2.75 9.54
C THR A 135 11.16 3.48 8.50
N ARG A 136 9.82 3.43 8.57
CA ARG A 136 8.93 3.98 7.55
C ARG A 136 8.49 5.40 7.90
N PRO A 137 8.71 6.41 7.04
CA PRO A 137 8.37 7.81 7.35
C PRO A 137 6.87 8.09 7.18
N LEU A 138 6.04 7.34 7.88
CA LEU A 138 4.59 7.49 7.91
C LEU A 138 4.16 8.44 9.04
N PRO A 139 3.06 9.20 8.93
CA PRO A 139 2.56 10.06 10.01
C PRO A 139 2.37 9.33 11.33
N ASN A 140 1.84 8.11 11.30
CA ASN A 140 1.68 7.25 12.48
C ASN A 140 3.02 6.89 13.13
N ILE A 141 4.06 6.74 12.34
CA ILE A 141 5.40 6.36 12.82
C ILE A 141 6.13 7.56 13.41
N PHE A 142 5.88 8.79 12.92
CA PHE A 142 6.36 10.00 13.59
C PHE A 142 5.66 10.24 14.94
N ALA A 143 4.38 9.87 15.08
CA ALA A 143 3.68 9.91 16.36
C ALA A 143 4.16 8.84 17.35
N LEU A 144 4.62 7.68 16.86
CA LEU A 144 4.92 6.50 17.67
C LEU A 144 5.91 6.76 18.81
N PRO A 145 7.08 7.42 18.63
CA PRO A 145 8.00 7.68 19.76
C PRO A 145 7.35 8.51 20.85
N ILE A 146 6.53 9.49 20.49
CA ILE A 146 5.84 10.35 21.47
C ILE A 146 4.79 9.54 22.25
N VAL A 147 4.05 8.66 21.57
CA VAL A 147 3.07 7.76 22.23
C VAL A 147 3.76 6.77 23.16
N LEU A 148 4.92 6.21 22.77
CA LEU A 148 5.68 5.31 23.64
C LEU A 148 6.19 6.03 24.92
N TYR A 149 6.63 7.30 24.79
CA TYR A 149 6.94 8.14 25.95
C TYR A 149 5.70 8.40 26.80
N ALA A 150 4.56 8.75 26.19
CA ALA A 150 3.30 8.98 26.91
C ALA A 150 2.89 7.74 27.73
N ILE A 151 2.90 6.56 27.12
CA ILE A 151 2.61 5.29 27.80
C ILE A 151 3.58 5.05 28.96
N ALA A 152 4.88 5.24 28.74
CA ALA A 152 5.89 5.06 29.78
C ALA A 152 5.70 6.02 30.96
N TYR A 153 5.33 7.27 30.72
CA TYR A 153 5.03 8.26 31.75
C TYR A 153 3.73 7.92 32.47
N TRP A 154 2.69 7.49 31.76
CA TRP A 154 1.46 7.01 32.36
C TRP A 154 1.72 5.84 33.32
N MET A 155 2.47 4.83 32.88
CA MET A 155 2.84 3.67 33.70
C MET A 155 3.63 4.05 34.94
N ARG A 156 4.43 5.13 34.91
CA ARG A 156 5.19 5.64 36.07
C ARG A 156 4.40 6.61 36.95
N GLY A 157 3.13 6.92 36.61
CA GLY A 157 2.31 7.90 37.31
C GLY A 157 2.73 9.36 37.10
N GLN A 158 3.53 9.66 36.09
CA GLN A 158 4.06 10.98 35.79
C GLN A 158 3.06 11.79 34.93
N GLN A 159 2.10 12.46 35.56
CA GLN A 159 0.96 13.07 34.88
C GLN A 159 1.33 14.21 33.92
N LYS A 160 2.22 15.16 34.34
CA LYS A 160 2.58 16.31 33.49
C LYS A 160 3.20 15.90 32.17
N PRO A 161 4.28 15.09 32.10
CA PRO A 161 4.86 14.68 30.83
C PRO A 161 3.92 13.78 30.01
N PHE A 162 3.06 12.97 30.65
CA PHE A 162 2.03 12.20 29.96
C PHE A 162 1.08 13.12 29.18
N ILE A 163 0.53 14.17 29.83
CA ILE A 163 -0.41 15.12 29.21
C ILE A 163 0.27 15.87 28.07
N VAL A 164 1.51 16.35 28.25
CA VAL A 164 2.25 17.09 27.22
C VAL A 164 2.54 16.20 26.00
N CYS A 165 3.06 14.98 26.21
CA CYS A 165 3.28 14.03 25.12
C CYS A 165 1.98 13.67 24.41
N SER A 166 0.89 13.49 25.13
CA SER A 166 -0.44 13.23 24.53
C SER A 166 -0.87 14.41 23.65
N GLY A 167 -0.70 15.66 24.13
CA GLY A 167 -0.99 16.85 23.34
C GLY A 167 -0.19 16.92 22.05
N ILE A 168 1.13 16.67 22.11
CA ILE A 168 1.99 16.63 20.90
C ILE A 168 1.52 15.55 19.93
N ALA A 169 1.28 14.33 20.40
CA ALA A 169 0.85 13.23 19.55
C ALA A 169 -0.48 13.52 18.84
N ILE A 170 -1.45 14.13 19.55
CA ILE A 170 -2.81 14.40 19.05
C ILE A 170 -2.82 15.63 18.12
N LEU A 171 -2.22 16.75 18.53
CA LEU A 171 -2.38 18.03 17.85
C LEU A 171 -1.44 18.21 16.67
N VAL A 172 -0.29 17.50 16.65
CA VAL A 172 0.73 17.65 15.60
C VAL A 172 0.67 16.51 14.60
N PHE A 173 0.50 15.27 15.07
CA PHE A 173 0.69 14.10 14.22
C PHE A 173 -0.60 13.36 13.87
N ARG A 174 -1.40 12.96 14.89
CA ARG A 174 -2.54 12.05 14.66
C ARG A 174 -3.65 12.27 15.69
N SER A 175 -4.71 12.94 15.28
CA SER A 175 -5.86 13.31 16.13
C SER A 175 -6.62 12.10 16.69
N GLU A 176 -6.66 10.96 15.99
CA GLU A 176 -7.29 9.73 16.49
C GLU A 176 -6.67 9.19 17.78
N LEU A 177 -5.44 9.58 18.09
CA LEU A 177 -4.78 9.23 19.35
C LEU A 177 -5.50 9.81 20.56
N ALA A 178 -6.36 10.81 20.37
CA ALA A 178 -7.25 11.32 21.42
C ALA A 178 -8.12 10.21 22.03
N ILE A 179 -8.51 9.21 21.25
CA ILE A 179 -9.28 8.05 21.75
C ILE A 179 -8.40 7.22 22.68
N PHE A 180 -7.22 6.79 22.26
CA PHE A 180 -6.35 5.92 23.05
C PHE A 180 -5.80 6.61 24.30
N LEU A 181 -5.18 7.77 24.11
CA LEU A 181 -4.57 8.52 25.21
C LEU A 181 -5.62 9.15 26.11
N GLY A 182 -6.80 9.49 25.57
CA GLY A 182 -7.96 9.93 26.31
C GLY A 182 -8.54 8.85 27.22
N LEU A 183 -8.59 7.59 26.79
CA LEU A 183 -8.98 6.46 27.67
C LEU A 183 -8.01 6.30 28.85
N LEU A 184 -6.70 6.42 28.60
CA LEU A 184 -5.70 6.39 29.68
C LEU A 184 -5.83 7.59 30.62
N LEU A 185 -6.12 8.78 30.09
CA LEU A 185 -6.40 9.97 30.88
C LEU A 185 -7.66 9.80 31.75
N ALA A 186 -8.73 9.24 31.17
CA ALA A 186 -9.97 8.97 31.86
C ALA A 186 -9.77 8.02 33.07
N ILE A 187 -8.92 6.99 32.91
CA ILE A 187 -8.56 6.11 34.04
C ILE A 187 -7.90 6.90 35.16
N ASN A 188 -6.97 7.82 34.88
CA ASN A 188 -6.32 8.64 35.91
C ASN A 188 -7.31 9.56 36.62
N LEU A 189 -8.30 10.10 35.91
CA LEU A 189 -9.36 10.94 36.50
C LEU A 189 -10.30 10.09 37.37
N LEU A 190 -10.75 8.94 36.88
CA LEU A 190 -11.65 8.04 37.64
C LEU A 190 -10.98 7.48 38.88
N GLN A 191 -9.68 7.16 38.79
CA GLN A 191 -8.90 6.71 39.96
C GLN A 191 -8.44 7.85 40.87
N ARG A 192 -8.88 9.10 40.60
CA ARG A 192 -8.53 10.32 41.34
C ARG A 192 -7.01 10.56 41.45
N GLN A 193 -6.23 10.00 40.55
CA GLN A 193 -4.77 10.26 40.44
C GLN A 193 -4.47 11.64 39.84
N LEU A 194 -5.45 12.23 39.16
CA LEU A 194 -5.38 13.55 38.55
C LEU A 194 -6.70 14.29 38.79
N SER A 195 -6.64 15.53 39.27
CA SER A 195 -7.81 16.42 39.37
C SER A 195 -8.04 17.17 38.06
N ILE A 196 -9.28 17.51 37.76
CA ILE A 196 -9.65 18.27 36.54
C ILE A 196 -8.97 19.65 36.55
N ASP A 197 -8.91 20.34 37.68
CA ASP A 197 -8.19 21.62 37.79
C ASP A 197 -6.72 21.50 37.43
N ARG A 198 -6.03 20.46 37.91
CA ARG A 198 -4.63 20.19 37.56
C ARG A 198 -4.47 19.80 36.07
N LEU A 199 -5.42 19.03 35.53
CA LEU A 199 -5.45 18.71 34.10
C LEU A 199 -5.51 19.99 33.27
N LEU A 200 -6.47 20.87 33.54
CA LEU A 200 -6.65 22.11 32.80
C LEU A 200 -5.43 23.04 32.92
N LYS A 201 -4.84 23.17 34.11
CA LYS A 201 -3.62 23.95 34.31
C LYS A 201 -2.42 23.45 33.50
N ILE A 202 -2.36 22.17 33.14
CA ILE A 202 -1.29 21.61 32.32
C ILE A 202 -1.70 21.59 30.85
N ALA A 203 -2.90 21.11 30.54
CA ALA A 203 -3.32 20.84 29.16
C ALA A 203 -3.58 22.12 28.36
N LEU A 204 -4.18 23.17 28.97
CA LEU A 204 -4.49 24.40 28.24
C LEU A 204 -3.20 25.13 27.76
N PRO A 205 -2.24 25.48 28.65
CA PRO A 205 -1.04 26.16 28.16
C PRO A 205 -0.20 25.29 27.25
N ALA A 206 -0.08 23.98 27.52
CA ALA A 206 0.63 23.06 26.65
C ALA A 206 -0.04 22.96 25.26
N GLY A 207 -1.38 22.83 25.24
CA GLY A 207 -2.16 22.74 24.00
C GLY A 207 -2.01 24.00 23.14
N VAL A 208 -2.11 25.19 23.74
CA VAL A 208 -1.90 26.47 23.03
C VAL A 208 -0.50 26.55 22.45
N CYS A 209 0.54 26.25 23.24
CA CYS A 209 1.92 26.28 22.76
C CYS A 209 2.19 25.27 21.62
N ILE A 210 1.67 24.05 21.76
CA ILE A 210 1.85 22.98 20.74
C ILE A 210 1.12 23.37 19.44
N LEU A 211 -0.12 23.83 19.56
CA LEU A 211 -0.91 24.24 18.39
C LEU A 211 -0.27 25.44 17.69
N ALA A 212 0.15 26.47 18.45
CA ALA A 212 0.84 27.63 17.89
C ALA A 212 2.13 27.22 17.18
N ALA A 213 2.92 26.33 17.76
CA ALA A 213 4.14 25.83 17.12
C ALA A 213 3.84 25.08 15.82
N SER A 214 2.81 24.22 15.78
CA SER A 214 2.39 23.53 14.55
C SER A 214 1.93 24.52 13.49
N VAL A 215 1.03 25.43 13.85
CA VAL A 215 0.51 26.44 12.91
C VAL A 215 1.63 27.32 12.36
N LEU A 216 2.56 27.77 13.20
CA LEU A 216 3.68 28.61 12.74
C LEU A 216 4.60 27.88 11.77
N VAL A 217 5.06 26.67 12.14
CA VAL A 217 5.97 25.89 11.28
C VAL A 217 5.27 25.49 9.98
N ASP A 218 4.08 24.92 10.08
CA ASP A 218 3.40 24.37 8.91
C ASP A 218 2.92 25.47 7.96
N SER A 219 2.43 26.61 8.49
CA SER A 219 2.06 27.77 7.66
C SER A 219 3.23 28.36 6.90
N PHE A 220 4.43 28.32 7.48
CA PHE A 220 5.64 28.76 6.78
C PHE A 220 5.94 27.89 5.56
N PHE A 221 5.94 26.57 5.70
CA PHE A 221 6.23 25.65 4.59
C PHE A 221 5.12 25.63 3.53
N TRP A 222 3.83 25.62 3.96
CA TRP A 222 2.67 25.58 3.08
C TRP A 222 2.29 26.94 2.49
N ARG A 223 2.95 28.03 2.90
CA ARG A 223 2.67 29.42 2.45
C ARG A 223 1.21 29.86 2.62
N ARG A 224 0.50 29.29 3.58
CA ARG A 224 -0.87 29.65 3.96
C ARG A 224 -1.09 29.35 5.45
N LEU A 225 -2.01 30.08 6.07
CA LEU A 225 -2.37 29.75 7.46
C LEU A 225 -2.97 28.35 7.52
N LEU A 226 -2.34 27.46 8.29
CA LEU A 226 -2.64 26.04 8.25
C LEU A 226 -2.40 25.34 9.59
N TRP A 227 -3.38 24.52 9.98
CA TRP A 227 -3.20 23.43 10.96
C TRP A 227 -3.45 22.10 10.24
N PRO A 228 -2.42 21.39 9.83
CA PRO A 228 -2.56 20.19 8.98
C PRO A 228 -3.45 19.11 9.59
N GLU A 229 -3.24 18.78 10.87
CA GLU A 229 -4.01 17.73 11.52
C GLU A 229 -5.49 18.11 11.71
N GLY A 230 -5.78 19.40 11.86
CA GLY A 230 -7.15 19.92 11.86
C GLY A 230 -7.86 19.72 10.53
N GLU A 231 -7.18 19.99 9.40
CA GLU A 231 -7.74 19.73 8.06
C GLU A 231 -7.93 18.24 7.81
N VAL A 232 -6.99 17.39 8.25
CA VAL A 232 -7.11 15.92 8.16
C VAL A 232 -8.31 15.40 8.96
N LEU A 233 -8.48 15.89 10.19
CA LEU A 233 -9.63 15.54 11.05
C LEU A 233 -10.94 15.97 10.40
N TRP A 234 -11.00 17.18 9.88
CA TRP A 234 -12.17 17.71 9.18
C TRP A 234 -12.54 16.86 7.97
N TYR A 235 -11.56 16.54 7.11
CA TYR A 235 -11.75 15.74 5.90
C TYR A 235 -12.27 14.32 6.21
N ASN A 236 -11.64 13.64 7.17
CA ASN A 236 -11.98 12.24 7.46
C ASN A 236 -13.27 12.08 8.30
N THR A 237 -13.53 13.01 9.21
CA THR A 237 -14.61 12.87 10.21
C THR A 237 -15.84 13.67 9.83
N ILE A 238 -15.68 14.98 9.51
CA ILE A 238 -16.82 15.86 9.23
C ILE A 238 -17.31 15.66 7.79
N LEU A 239 -16.39 15.65 6.81
CA LEU A 239 -16.74 15.39 5.41
C LEU A 239 -16.97 13.90 5.13
N ASN A 240 -16.63 13.02 6.08
CA ASN A 240 -16.78 11.56 6.02
C ASN A 240 -16.24 10.93 4.71
N LYS A 241 -15.12 11.46 4.19
CA LYS A 241 -14.50 10.99 2.94
C LYS A 241 -13.49 9.85 3.14
N SER A 242 -13.38 9.31 4.35
CA SER A 242 -12.48 8.19 4.64
C SER A 242 -12.78 6.93 3.83
N SER A 243 -14.04 6.71 3.42
CA SER A 243 -14.47 5.60 2.57
C SER A 243 -13.88 5.63 1.16
N ASN A 244 -13.41 6.80 0.66
CA ASN A 244 -12.78 6.93 -0.66
C ASN A 244 -11.44 6.17 -0.75
N TRP A 245 -10.83 5.86 0.40
CA TRP A 245 -9.57 5.11 0.49
C TRP A 245 -9.78 3.58 0.60
N GLY A 246 -11.00 3.11 0.41
CA GLY A 246 -11.40 1.71 0.59
C GLY A 246 -12.10 1.46 1.93
N THR A 247 -12.82 0.36 2.01
CA THR A 247 -13.60 0.00 3.20
C THR A 247 -13.26 -1.41 3.65
N SER A 248 -13.27 -1.64 4.96
CA SER A 248 -13.05 -2.95 5.58
C SER A 248 -14.14 -3.26 6.61
N PRO A 249 -14.47 -4.54 6.85
CA PRO A 249 -15.48 -4.94 7.82
C PRO A 249 -15.18 -4.43 9.23
N PHE A 250 -16.23 -4.26 10.08
CA PHE A 250 -16.08 -3.67 11.42
C PHE A 250 -15.00 -4.35 12.27
N LEU A 251 -14.98 -5.68 12.35
CA LEU A 251 -14.03 -6.43 13.17
C LEU A 251 -12.70 -6.75 12.47
N TRP A 252 -12.41 -6.15 11.32
CA TRP A 252 -11.21 -6.44 10.52
C TRP A 252 -9.91 -6.34 11.33
N TYR A 253 -9.79 -5.38 12.25
CA TYR A 253 -8.62 -5.28 13.10
C TYR A 253 -8.43 -6.51 13.99
N PHE A 254 -9.51 -7.11 14.48
CA PHE A 254 -9.44 -8.25 15.40
C PHE A 254 -9.15 -9.58 14.73
N TYR A 255 -9.77 -9.87 13.59
CA TYR A 255 -9.54 -11.15 12.91
C TYR A 255 -8.41 -11.11 11.88
N SER A 256 -7.99 -9.93 11.41
CA SER A 256 -6.98 -9.81 10.36
C SER A 256 -5.72 -9.05 10.85
N ALA A 257 -5.82 -7.78 11.26
CA ALA A 257 -4.65 -6.97 11.56
C ALA A 257 -3.89 -7.40 12.81
N LEU A 258 -4.56 -7.61 13.94
CA LEU A 258 -3.92 -8.04 15.18
C LEU A 258 -3.25 -9.43 15.05
N PRO A 259 -3.90 -10.48 14.48
CA PRO A 259 -3.24 -11.76 14.26
C PRO A 259 -2.01 -11.66 13.37
N ARG A 260 -2.06 -10.88 12.30
CA ARG A 260 -0.90 -10.66 11.43
C ARG A 260 0.24 -9.92 12.13
N ALA A 261 -0.11 -8.89 12.92
CA ALA A 261 0.89 -8.06 13.58
C ALA A 261 1.58 -8.75 14.74
N MET A 262 0.84 -9.51 15.53
CA MET A 262 1.34 -10.12 16.76
C MET A 262 1.72 -11.60 16.60
N GLY A 263 1.28 -12.24 15.52
CA GLY A 263 1.51 -13.66 15.30
C GLY A 263 1.01 -14.52 16.49
N ALA A 264 1.74 -15.55 16.82
CA ALA A 264 1.38 -16.45 17.92
C ALA A 264 1.41 -15.78 19.32
N SER A 265 2.08 -14.61 19.45
CA SER A 265 2.09 -13.86 20.72
C SER A 265 0.70 -13.36 21.12
N LEU A 266 -0.24 -13.21 20.18
CA LEU A 266 -1.62 -12.79 20.47
C LEU A 266 -2.32 -13.75 21.45
N LEU A 267 -2.02 -15.05 21.38
CA LEU A 267 -2.61 -16.05 22.25
C LEU A 267 -2.25 -15.84 23.74
N PHE A 268 -1.09 -15.24 24.01
CA PHE A 268 -0.62 -14.97 25.36
C PHE A 268 -1.21 -13.69 25.96
N VAL A 269 -1.81 -12.79 25.17
CA VAL A 269 -2.38 -11.53 25.65
C VAL A 269 -3.50 -11.74 26.67
N PRO A 270 -4.57 -12.51 26.41
CA PRO A 270 -5.61 -12.76 27.40
C PRO A 270 -5.08 -13.45 28.64
N ILE A 271 -4.14 -14.39 28.48
CA ILE A 271 -3.51 -15.10 29.61
C ILE A 271 -2.76 -14.09 30.48
N GLY A 272 -2.01 -13.16 29.89
CA GLY A 272 -1.28 -12.14 30.62
C GLY A 272 -2.23 -11.18 31.35
N CYS A 273 -3.33 -10.79 30.75
CA CYS A 273 -4.35 -9.97 31.41
C CYS A 273 -5.02 -10.69 32.61
N VAL A 274 -5.16 -12.02 32.55
CA VAL A 274 -5.69 -12.80 33.67
C VAL A 274 -4.66 -12.92 34.81
N LEU A 275 -3.42 -13.27 34.44
CA LEU A 275 -2.35 -13.57 35.42
C LEU A 275 -1.73 -12.32 36.07
N GLU A 276 -1.77 -11.17 35.38
CA GLU A 276 -1.19 -9.91 35.88
C GLU A 276 -2.23 -8.77 35.87
N PRO A 277 -2.95 -8.55 36.98
CA PRO A 277 -4.00 -7.52 37.04
C PRO A 277 -3.54 -6.09 36.75
N ARG A 278 -2.27 -5.76 37.00
CA ARG A 278 -1.72 -4.42 36.80
C ARG A 278 -1.64 -4.00 35.33
N ILE A 279 -1.61 -4.96 34.39
CA ILE A 279 -1.59 -4.65 32.95
C ILE A 279 -3.00 -4.39 32.39
N ARG A 280 -4.08 -4.84 33.08
CA ARG A 280 -5.45 -4.78 32.58
C ARG A 280 -5.89 -3.37 32.16
N PRO A 281 -5.69 -2.31 32.96
CA PRO A 281 -6.12 -0.99 32.56
C PRO A 281 -5.50 -0.54 31.24
N LEU A 282 -4.20 -0.79 31.05
CA LEU A 282 -3.47 -0.43 29.84
C LEU A 282 -3.89 -1.28 28.65
N ALA A 283 -3.95 -2.62 28.80
CA ALA A 283 -4.32 -3.54 27.73
C ALA A 283 -5.79 -3.36 27.30
N LEU A 284 -6.70 -3.17 28.25
CA LEU A 284 -8.13 -2.93 27.94
C LEU A 284 -8.33 -1.58 27.24
N SER A 285 -7.59 -0.53 27.63
CA SER A 285 -7.63 0.75 26.90
C SER A 285 -7.12 0.60 25.46
N ALA A 286 -6.08 -0.20 25.22
CA ALA A 286 -5.59 -0.48 23.89
C ALA A 286 -6.63 -1.24 23.04
N LEU A 287 -7.27 -2.28 23.60
CA LEU A 287 -8.32 -3.02 22.90
C LEU A 287 -9.59 -2.18 22.69
N ALA A 288 -9.96 -1.34 23.66
CA ALA A 288 -11.08 -0.40 23.54
C ALA A 288 -10.82 0.64 22.44
N PHE A 289 -9.58 1.14 22.33
CA PHE A 289 -9.19 2.01 21.22
C PHE A 289 -9.39 1.31 19.88
N VAL A 290 -8.91 0.07 19.72
CA VAL A 290 -9.07 -0.69 18.47
C VAL A 290 -10.53 -0.90 18.13
N LEU A 291 -11.38 -1.21 19.14
CA LEU A 291 -12.81 -1.39 18.96
C LEU A 291 -13.52 -0.10 18.53
N LEU A 292 -13.26 1.01 19.22
CA LEU A 292 -13.83 2.32 18.87
C LEU A 292 -13.35 2.79 17.50
N TYR A 293 -12.08 2.60 17.19
CA TYR A 293 -11.52 2.97 15.89
C TYR A 293 -12.04 2.09 14.75
N SER A 294 -12.53 0.89 15.04
CA SER A 294 -13.18 -0.01 14.07
C SER A 294 -14.48 0.55 13.46
N VAL A 295 -15.05 1.61 14.03
CA VAL A 295 -16.23 2.31 13.48
C VAL A 295 -15.89 2.98 12.14
N LEU A 296 -14.65 3.43 11.95
CA LEU A 296 -14.23 4.06 10.69
C LEU A 296 -14.22 3.03 9.55
N PRO A 297 -14.76 3.38 8.37
CA PRO A 297 -14.82 2.48 7.22
C PRO A 297 -13.45 2.05 6.72
N HIS A 298 -12.53 3.01 6.56
CA HIS A 298 -11.16 2.75 6.11
C HIS A 298 -10.29 2.25 7.25
N LYS A 299 -9.64 1.12 7.05
CA LYS A 299 -8.81 0.46 8.06
C LYS A 299 -7.48 0.01 7.47
N GLU A 300 -6.41 0.36 8.18
CA GLU A 300 -5.08 -0.11 7.88
C GLU A 300 -4.38 -0.58 9.16
N LEU A 301 -3.52 -1.58 9.04
CA LEU A 301 -2.79 -2.14 10.19
C LEU A 301 -1.93 -1.09 10.90
N ARG A 302 -1.31 -0.17 10.16
CA ARG A 302 -0.46 0.90 10.72
C ARG A 302 -1.22 1.88 11.63
N PHE A 303 -2.54 2.03 11.48
CA PHE A 303 -3.31 2.93 12.32
C PHE A 303 -3.40 2.49 13.78
N ILE A 304 -3.26 1.19 14.03
CA ILE A 304 -3.27 0.63 15.39
C ILE A 304 -1.89 0.21 15.89
N ILE A 305 -0.80 0.66 15.25
CA ILE A 305 0.57 0.24 15.61
C ILE A 305 0.94 0.54 17.06
N TYR A 306 0.33 1.54 17.66
CA TYR A 306 0.55 1.98 19.03
C TYR A 306 0.18 0.94 20.09
N VAL A 307 -0.76 0.05 19.77
CA VAL A 307 -1.24 -0.98 20.71
C VAL A 307 -0.33 -2.20 20.76
N PHE A 308 0.48 -2.46 19.72
CA PHE A 308 1.33 -3.66 19.67
C PHE A 308 2.32 -3.74 20.85
N PRO A 309 3.07 -2.68 21.20
CA PRO A 309 3.94 -2.72 22.38
C PRO A 309 3.15 -2.99 23.67
N VAL A 310 1.96 -2.46 23.81
CA VAL A 310 1.11 -2.66 24.98
C VAL A 310 0.67 -4.12 25.12
N LEU A 311 0.17 -4.69 24.02
CA LEU A 311 -0.25 -6.09 23.99
C LEU A 311 0.93 -7.03 24.14
N ASN A 312 2.13 -6.66 23.64
CA ASN A 312 3.36 -7.39 23.85
C ASN A 312 3.79 -7.42 25.33
N ILE A 313 3.53 -6.34 26.10
CA ILE A 313 3.77 -6.35 27.56
C ILE A 313 2.86 -7.39 28.24
N ALA A 314 1.56 -7.43 27.85
CA ALA A 314 0.63 -8.42 28.40
C ALA A 314 1.08 -9.86 28.06
N ALA A 315 1.46 -10.13 26.81
CA ALA A 315 1.99 -11.41 26.39
C ALA A 315 3.28 -11.79 27.15
N ALA A 316 4.17 -10.82 27.38
CA ALA A 316 5.40 -11.01 28.13
C ALA A 316 5.15 -11.39 29.60
N CYS A 317 4.14 -10.81 30.24
CA CYS A 317 3.71 -11.21 31.60
C CYS A 317 3.24 -12.67 31.65
N ALA A 318 2.50 -13.12 30.62
CA ALA A 318 2.08 -14.52 30.53
C ALA A 318 3.28 -15.46 30.36
N CYS A 319 4.12 -15.18 29.39
CA CYS A 319 5.32 -16.00 29.09
C CYS A 319 6.24 -16.11 30.32
N GLN A 320 6.48 -14.99 31.00
CA GLN A 320 7.28 -14.96 32.23
C GLN A 320 6.65 -15.86 33.31
N ARG A 321 5.33 -15.75 33.54
CA ARG A 321 4.67 -16.55 34.57
C ARG A 321 4.68 -18.04 34.25
N ILE A 322 4.50 -18.41 32.99
CA ILE A 322 4.59 -19.78 32.51
C ILE A 322 6.02 -20.31 32.69
N TRP A 323 7.02 -19.55 32.27
CA TRP A 323 8.42 -19.92 32.35
C TRP A 323 8.88 -20.17 33.80
N MET A 324 8.55 -19.27 34.72
CA MET A 324 8.90 -19.40 36.14
C MET A 324 8.28 -20.62 36.82
N ASN A 325 7.25 -21.19 36.25
CA ASN A 325 6.57 -22.38 36.79
C ASN A 325 6.95 -23.67 36.05
N CYS A 326 7.88 -23.66 35.09
CA CYS A 326 8.19 -24.79 34.21
C CYS A 326 8.56 -26.09 34.97
N ALA A 327 9.24 -25.98 36.10
CA ALA A 327 9.69 -27.14 36.89
C ALA A 327 8.59 -27.79 37.74
N LYS A 328 7.35 -27.25 37.79
CA LYS A 328 6.27 -27.78 38.68
C LYS A 328 5.69 -29.11 38.23
N SER A 329 5.61 -29.33 36.92
CA SER A 329 5.13 -30.60 36.34
C SER A 329 5.48 -30.65 34.85
N THR A 330 5.39 -31.84 34.26
CA THR A 330 5.58 -32.08 32.83
C THR A 330 4.70 -31.15 31.97
N TRP A 331 3.42 -30.94 32.39
CA TRP A 331 2.53 -30.04 31.72
C TRP A 331 3.04 -28.57 31.71
N HIS A 332 3.55 -28.09 32.84
CA HIS A 332 4.15 -26.76 32.92
C HIS A 332 5.42 -26.64 32.06
N SER A 333 6.22 -27.71 31.97
CA SER A 333 7.37 -27.76 31.07
C SER A 333 6.94 -27.68 29.59
N CYS A 334 5.86 -28.38 29.19
CA CYS A 334 5.31 -28.28 27.85
C CYS A 334 4.80 -26.87 27.53
N LEU A 335 4.12 -26.20 28.47
CA LEU A 335 3.68 -24.81 28.30
C LEU A 335 4.87 -23.85 28.16
N ALA A 336 5.93 -24.05 28.94
CA ALA A 336 7.17 -23.27 28.85
C ALA A 336 7.86 -23.48 27.48
N LEU A 337 7.91 -24.70 26.99
CA LEU A 337 8.38 -25.01 25.64
C LEU A 337 7.53 -24.31 24.58
N GLY A 338 6.20 -24.30 24.73
CA GLY A 338 5.29 -23.53 23.88
C GLY A 338 5.58 -22.02 23.89
N SER A 339 5.95 -21.48 25.08
CA SER A 339 6.34 -20.07 25.19
C SER A 339 7.65 -19.74 24.46
N VAL A 340 8.57 -20.68 24.29
CA VAL A 340 9.76 -20.50 23.44
C VAL A 340 9.41 -20.79 21.98
N GLY A 341 8.63 -21.82 21.73
CA GLY A 341 8.23 -22.24 20.38
C GLY A 341 7.49 -21.14 19.61
N HIS A 342 6.64 -20.34 20.30
CA HIS A 342 5.95 -19.23 19.62
C HIS A 342 6.91 -18.13 19.10
N LEU A 343 8.03 -17.90 19.76
CA LEU A 343 9.04 -16.96 19.27
C LEU A 343 9.69 -17.46 17.97
N LEU A 344 9.97 -18.78 17.88
CA LEU A 344 10.49 -19.38 16.65
C LEU A 344 9.47 -19.28 15.51
N LEU A 345 8.19 -19.50 15.81
CA LEU A 345 7.12 -19.32 14.84
C LEU A 345 7.02 -17.86 14.37
N ASN A 346 7.10 -16.90 15.30
CA ASN A 346 7.12 -15.48 14.95
C ASN A 346 8.32 -15.14 14.03
N VAL A 347 9.52 -15.66 14.32
CA VAL A 347 10.70 -15.46 13.44
C VAL A 347 10.43 -16.02 12.04
N PHE A 348 9.87 -17.23 11.95
CA PHE A 348 9.55 -17.85 10.67
C PHE A 348 8.57 -17.00 9.86
N VAL A 349 7.47 -16.56 10.49
CA VAL A 349 6.48 -15.66 9.86
C VAL A 349 7.11 -14.32 9.47
N THR A 350 7.99 -13.77 10.31
CA THR A 350 8.69 -12.52 10.03
C THR A 350 9.60 -12.62 8.81
N VAL A 351 10.38 -13.68 8.71
CA VAL A 351 11.23 -13.92 7.52
C VAL A 351 10.38 -14.09 6.27
N PHE A 352 9.28 -14.84 6.37
CA PHE A 352 8.35 -15.04 5.26
C PHE A 352 7.72 -13.71 4.77
N LEU A 353 7.19 -12.90 5.68
CA LEU A 353 6.63 -11.58 5.36
C LEU A 353 7.68 -10.62 4.81
N LEU A 354 8.92 -10.69 5.32
CA LEU A 354 10.01 -9.87 4.82
C LEU A 354 10.34 -10.21 3.36
N VAL A 355 10.42 -11.50 3.01
CA VAL A 355 10.65 -11.94 1.63
C VAL A 355 9.55 -11.43 0.69
N ILE A 356 8.28 -11.54 1.08
CA ILE A 356 7.16 -10.99 0.29
C ILE A 356 7.30 -9.47 0.16
N SER A 357 7.59 -8.76 1.26
CA SER A 357 7.71 -7.30 1.25
C SER A 357 8.79 -6.81 0.30
N GLY A 358 9.87 -7.56 0.09
CA GLY A 358 10.94 -7.22 -0.87
C GLY A 358 10.46 -7.13 -2.33
N THR A 359 9.38 -7.85 -2.68
CA THR A 359 8.83 -7.85 -4.04
C THR A 359 7.75 -6.77 -4.30
N ASN A 360 7.42 -5.96 -3.28
CA ASN A 360 6.35 -4.96 -3.33
C ASN A 360 6.79 -3.57 -3.80
N TYR A 361 8.03 -3.40 -4.23
CA TYR A 361 8.59 -2.10 -4.61
C TYR A 361 9.19 -2.11 -6.02
N PRO A 362 8.43 -2.51 -7.06
CA PRO A 362 8.96 -2.65 -8.41
C PRO A 362 9.42 -1.32 -9.02
N GLY A 363 8.83 -0.17 -8.65
CA GLY A 363 9.23 1.14 -9.13
C GLY A 363 10.65 1.51 -8.73
N GLY A 364 10.97 1.37 -7.44
CA GLY A 364 12.33 1.60 -6.93
C GLY A 364 13.35 0.63 -7.54
N ALA A 365 12.97 -0.64 -7.69
CA ALA A 365 13.80 -1.63 -8.35
C ALA A 365 14.06 -1.28 -9.82
N ALA A 366 13.04 -0.81 -10.56
CA ALA A 366 13.16 -0.42 -11.96
C ALA A 366 14.14 0.74 -12.16
N LEU A 367 14.00 1.82 -11.38
CA LEU A 367 14.93 2.96 -11.48
C LEU A 367 16.36 2.57 -11.09
N SER A 368 16.54 1.74 -10.06
CA SER A 368 17.85 1.21 -9.67
C SER A 368 18.47 0.32 -10.77
N ARG A 369 17.65 -0.44 -11.49
CA ARG A 369 18.12 -1.26 -12.62
C ARG A 369 18.49 -0.38 -13.80
N LEU A 370 17.71 0.65 -14.12
CA LEU A 370 18.03 1.61 -15.17
C LEU A 370 19.39 2.27 -14.92
N HIS A 371 19.65 2.74 -13.68
CA HIS A 371 20.97 3.30 -13.33
C HIS A 371 22.13 2.34 -13.52
N ARG A 372 21.91 1.03 -13.38
CA ARG A 372 22.95 0.01 -13.63
C ARG A 372 23.13 -0.28 -15.13
N LEU A 373 22.02 -0.42 -15.86
CA LEU A 373 22.03 -0.71 -17.30
C LEU A 373 22.68 0.43 -18.10
N GLU A 374 22.37 1.67 -17.72
CA GLU A 374 22.86 2.87 -18.40
C GLU A 374 23.95 3.60 -17.58
N SER A 375 24.77 2.84 -16.84
CA SER A 375 25.79 3.40 -15.93
C SER A 375 26.83 4.26 -16.64
N ALA A 376 27.13 3.99 -17.90
CA ALA A 376 28.10 4.72 -18.74
C ALA A 376 27.46 5.79 -19.63
N THR A 377 26.12 5.90 -19.67
CA THR A 377 25.42 6.81 -20.60
C THR A 377 25.21 8.16 -19.92
N PRO A 378 25.81 9.24 -20.40
CA PRO A 378 25.54 10.59 -19.93
C PRO A 378 24.22 11.13 -20.49
N ASN A 379 23.68 12.19 -19.87
CA ASN A 379 22.53 12.97 -20.36
C ASN A 379 21.28 12.15 -20.68
N VAL A 380 20.91 11.23 -19.80
CA VAL A 380 19.68 10.45 -19.93
C VAL A 380 18.49 11.31 -19.47
N SER A 381 17.46 11.40 -20.33
CA SER A 381 16.16 11.95 -19.95
C SER A 381 15.18 10.81 -19.77
N VAL A 382 14.72 10.61 -18.53
CA VAL A 382 13.82 9.50 -18.16
C VAL A 382 12.44 10.03 -17.75
N HIS A 383 11.39 9.48 -18.37
CA HIS A 383 10.03 9.66 -17.89
C HIS A 383 9.67 8.53 -16.92
N ILE A 384 9.04 8.88 -15.80
CA ILE A 384 8.65 7.98 -14.71
C ILE A 384 7.13 8.01 -14.61
N ALA A 385 6.45 6.96 -15.11
CA ALA A 385 4.99 6.88 -15.08
C ALA A 385 4.42 6.83 -13.65
N ASN A 386 3.16 7.24 -13.48
CA ASN A 386 2.48 7.46 -12.20
C ASN A 386 2.51 6.27 -11.22
N LEU A 387 2.62 5.04 -11.72
CA LEU A 387 2.72 3.87 -10.85
C LEU A 387 4.04 3.84 -10.08
N LEU A 388 5.16 4.27 -10.68
CA LEU A 388 6.49 4.07 -10.09
C LEU A 388 6.72 4.87 -8.80
N PRO A 389 6.35 6.17 -8.69
CA PRO A 389 6.41 6.90 -7.43
C PRO A 389 5.55 6.25 -6.32
N LYS A 390 4.43 5.64 -6.69
CA LYS A 390 3.55 4.93 -5.75
C LYS A 390 4.19 3.64 -5.19
N VAL A 391 5.13 3.03 -5.93
CA VAL A 391 5.74 1.75 -5.59
C VAL A 391 7.27 1.80 -5.54
N GLY A 392 7.85 2.90 -5.09
CA GLY A 392 9.25 2.88 -4.65
C GLY A 392 10.17 3.97 -5.13
N VAL A 393 9.81 4.79 -6.11
CA VAL A 393 10.66 5.88 -6.57
C VAL A 393 10.56 7.08 -5.62
N SER A 394 11.70 7.72 -5.33
CA SER A 394 11.80 8.93 -4.53
C SER A 394 12.89 9.85 -5.09
N ARG A 395 12.88 11.13 -4.72
CA ARG A 395 13.91 12.12 -5.12
C ARG A 395 15.31 11.78 -4.58
N PHE A 396 15.42 10.97 -3.53
CA PHE A 396 16.71 10.42 -3.09
C PHE A 396 17.33 9.46 -4.13
N MET A 397 16.53 8.95 -5.07
CA MET A 397 17.00 8.10 -6.15
C MET A 397 17.46 8.86 -7.39
N GLU A 398 17.35 10.17 -7.42
CA GLU A 398 17.95 11.04 -8.44
C GLU A 398 19.46 11.15 -8.17
N VAL A 399 20.20 10.10 -8.52
CA VAL A 399 21.61 9.92 -8.14
C VAL A 399 22.60 10.39 -9.20
N ARG A 400 22.11 10.79 -10.36
CA ARG A 400 22.90 11.28 -11.49
C ARG A 400 22.52 12.74 -11.76
N ASP A 401 23.43 13.65 -11.48
CA ASP A 401 23.20 15.09 -11.71
C ASP A 401 23.09 15.45 -13.20
N GLU A 402 23.66 14.60 -14.08
CA GLU A 402 23.62 14.74 -15.54
C GLU A 402 22.29 14.25 -16.14
N TRP A 403 21.47 13.53 -15.37
CA TRP A 403 20.21 12.96 -15.84
C TRP A 403 19.03 13.89 -15.55
N THR A 404 18.04 13.88 -16.42
CA THR A 404 16.76 14.55 -16.18
C THR A 404 15.69 13.54 -15.80
N TYR A 405 15.11 13.71 -14.65
CA TYR A 405 14.02 12.86 -14.15
C TYR A 405 12.70 13.62 -14.22
N SER A 406 11.71 13.05 -14.91
CA SER A 406 10.39 13.65 -15.05
C SER A 406 9.32 12.66 -14.58
N LYS A 407 8.43 13.13 -13.70
CA LYS A 407 7.23 12.41 -13.27
C LYS A 407 5.95 13.14 -13.69
N ASP A 408 5.93 13.70 -14.90
CA ASP A 408 4.76 14.40 -15.42
C ASP A 408 3.56 13.45 -15.47
N GLU A 409 2.58 13.69 -14.59
CA GLU A 409 1.37 12.88 -14.47
C GLU A 409 0.36 13.16 -15.60
N SER A 410 0.49 14.30 -16.28
CA SER A 410 -0.40 14.75 -17.36
C SER A 410 -0.03 14.19 -18.73
N MET A 411 1.09 13.44 -18.84
CA MET A 411 1.60 12.92 -20.11
C MET A 411 0.64 11.93 -20.77
N ASN A 412 0.22 12.24 -22.00
CA ASN A 412 -0.68 11.41 -22.82
C ASN A 412 0.05 10.45 -23.76
N TYR A 413 1.36 10.32 -23.66
CA TYR A 413 2.21 9.46 -24.51
C TYR A 413 2.04 9.74 -26.00
N THR A 414 1.84 11.01 -26.39
CA THR A 414 1.86 11.44 -27.78
C THR A 414 3.28 11.38 -28.33
N GLN A 415 3.44 11.21 -29.66
CA GLN A 415 4.76 11.14 -30.30
C GLN A 415 5.65 12.37 -29.98
N ALA A 416 5.06 13.55 -29.88
CA ALA A 416 5.78 14.79 -29.56
C ALA A 416 6.26 14.81 -28.09
N GLU A 417 5.49 14.27 -27.16
CA GLU A 417 5.86 14.17 -25.74
C GLU A 417 6.92 13.11 -25.52
N ILE A 418 6.71 11.92 -26.09
CA ILE A 418 7.64 10.78 -26.01
C ILE A 418 9.01 11.16 -26.59
N ALA A 419 9.04 11.96 -27.65
CA ALA A 419 10.28 12.37 -28.34
C ALA A 419 11.26 13.11 -27.40
N ARG A 420 10.81 13.71 -26.30
CA ARG A 420 11.64 14.44 -25.32
C ARG A 420 12.49 13.52 -24.44
N TYR A 421 12.11 12.23 -24.33
CA TYR A 421 12.75 11.29 -23.43
C TYR A 421 13.61 10.29 -24.18
N THR A 422 14.73 9.93 -23.55
CA THR A 422 15.60 8.84 -24.03
C THR A 422 15.17 7.49 -23.47
N HIS A 423 14.58 7.50 -22.28
CA HIS A 423 14.12 6.31 -21.57
C HIS A 423 12.73 6.52 -20.98
N LEU A 424 11.94 5.45 -20.95
CA LEU A 424 10.62 5.45 -20.32
C LEU A 424 10.55 4.31 -19.30
N LEU A 425 10.06 4.61 -18.10
CA LEU A 425 9.67 3.63 -17.12
C LEU A 425 8.15 3.59 -17.11
N VAL A 426 7.54 2.53 -17.65
CA VAL A 426 6.09 2.45 -17.87
C VAL A 426 5.49 1.20 -17.23
N GLU A 427 4.19 1.26 -16.92
CA GLU A 427 3.45 0.12 -16.42
C GLU A 427 3.34 -0.97 -17.48
N ALA A 428 3.62 -2.24 -17.10
CA ALA A 428 3.53 -3.39 -17.95
C ALA A 428 2.61 -4.45 -17.33
N LYS A 429 1.42 -4.67 -17.90
CA LYS A 429 0.49 -5.73 -17.42
C LYS A 429 0.91 -7.12 -17.85
N ASN A 430 1.55 -7.24 -19.01
CA ASN A 430 2.07 -8.46 -19.63
C ASN A 430 3.33 -8.15 -20.43
N LYS A 431 4.15 -9.15 -20.72
CA LYS A 431 5.32 -9.01 -21.60
C LYS A 431 4.92 -8.74 -23.06
N HIS A 432 3.66 -9.01 -23.46
CA HIS A 432 3.26 -9.04 -24.87
C HIS A 432 1.99 -8.22 -25.21
N ASN A 433 1.26 -7.66 -24.25
CA ASN A 433 -0.06 -7.08 -24.55
C ASN A 433 -0.45 -5.94 -23.61
N THR A 434 0.10 -4.75 -23.80
CA THR A 434 -0.49 -3.51 -23.29
C THR A 434 -0.77 -2.60 -24.49
N GLU A 435 -1.92 -1.92 -24.50
CA GLU A 435 -2.28 -0.94 -25.53
C GLU A 435 -1.19 0.14 -25.65
N LEU A 436 -0.65 0.58 -24.51
CA LEU A 436 0.47 1.51 -24.45
C LEU A 436 1.75 0.91 -25.08
N TRP A 437 1.98 -0.39 -24.87
CA TRP A 437 3.15 -1.09 -25.38
C TRP A 437 3.17 -1.16 -26.90
N SER A 438 2.03 -1.46 -27.54
CA SER A 438 1.92 -1.54 -28.99
C SER A 438 2.22 -0.21 -29.69
N SER A 439 1.89 0.91 -29.06
CA SER A 439 2.18 2.26 -29.59
C SER A 439 3.64 2.69 -29.40
N LEU A 440 4.37 2.08 -28.47
CA LEU A 440 5.76 2.42 -28.16
C LEU A 440 6.78 1.49 -28.81
N GLN A 441 6.35 0.33 -29.32
CA GLN A 441 7.26 -0.70 -29.90
C GLN A 441 8.07 -0.21 -31.10
N ASP A 442 7.53 0.73 -31.87
CA ASP A 442 8.20 1.23 -33.07
C ASP A 442 9.40 2.14 -32.73
N ASP A 443 9.29 2.92 -31.65
CA ASP A 443 10.27 3.92 -31.28
C ASP A 443 11.21 3.50 -30.14
N PHE A 444 10.83 2.50 -29.35
CA PHE A 444 11.56 2.08 -28.15
C PHE A 444 11.87 0.59 -28.16
N ASP A 445 13.07 0.26 -27.68
CA ASP A 445 13.48 -1.11 -27.36
C ASP A 445 13.29 -1.38 -25.87
N THR A 446 12.85 -2.59 -25.54
CA THR A 446 12.74 -3.03 -24.16
C THR A 446 14.09 -3.45 -23.64
N LEU A 447 14.59 -2.79 -22.59
CA LEU A 447 15.81 -3.21 -21.91
C LEU A 447 15.53 -4.37 -20.93
N GLU A 448 14.52 -4.20 -20.05
CA GLU A 448 14.20 -5.20 -19.01
C GLU A 448 12.76 -5.04 -18.53
N PHE A 449 12.17 -6.15 -18.03
CA PHE A 449 10.94 -6.12 -17.25
C PHE A 449 11.22 -6.32 -15.76
N VAL A 450 10.58 -5.54 -14.92
CA VAL A 450 10.64 -5.69 -13.48
C VAL A 450 9.36 -6.31 -12.96
N ASP A 451 9.52 -7.40 -12.23
CA ASP A 451 8.43 -8.16 -11.67
C ASP A 451 7.96 -7.56 -10.34
N CYS A 452 6.66 -7.70 -10.05
CA CYS A 452 6.06 -7.44 -8.74
C CYS A 452 5.38 -8.70 -8.18
N PHE A 453 5.04 -8.63 -6.91
CA PHE A 453 4.27 -9.67 -6.26
C PHE A 453 2.94 -9.92 -7.00
N ASN A 454 2.60 -11.19 -7.20
CA ASN A 454 1.32 -11.59 -7.77
C ASN A 454 0.47 -12.39 -6.78
N SER A 455 0.99 -13.53 -6.33
CA SER A 455 0.27 -14.41 -5.40
C SER A 455 1.22 -15.34 -4.67
N ILE A 456 0.71 -16.05 -3.66
CA ILE A 456 1.41 -17.13 -3.00
C ILE A 456 0.85 -18.44 -3.54
N GLY A 457 1.73 -19.34 -3.98
CA GLY A 457 1.36 -20.68 -4.41
C GLY A 457 1.91 -21.75 -3.48
N ILE A 458 1.20 -22.85 -3.32
CA ILE A 458 1.69 -24.02 -2.61
C ILE A 458 2.40 -24.93 -3.62
N GLN A 459 3.59 -25.39 -3.27
CA GLN A 459 4.40 -26.29 -4.10
C GLN A 459 4.84 -27.47 -3.26
N TYR A 460 4.24 -28.63 -3.49
CA TYR A 460 4.47 -29.85 -2.68
C TYR A 460 5.83 -30.51 -2.94
N ASN A 461 6.48 -30.20 -4.07
CA ASN A 461 7.71 -30.86 -4.51
C ASN A 461 9.00 -30.14 -4.09
N SER A 462 8.91 -29.14 -3.19
CA SER A 462 10.08 -28.40 -2.73
C SER A 462 10.19 -28.47 -1.20
N LEU A 463 11.42 -28.30 -0.68
CA LEU A 463 11.69 -28.29 0.76
C LEU A 463 10.85 -27.21 1.51
N LEU A 464 10.59 -26.08 0.86
CA LEU A 464 9.66 -25.07 1.33
C LEU A 464 8.38 -25.18 0.52
N PRO A 465 7.23 -25.53 1.15
CA PRO A 465 5.98 -25.80 0.45
C PRO A 465 5.31 -24.50 -0.10
N VAL A 466 5.96 -23.35 0.04
CA VAL A 466 5.40 -22.04 -0.34
C VAL A 466 6.29 -21.38 -1.38
N ARG A 467 5.68 -20.94 -2.49
CA ARG A 467 6.36 -20.18 -3.57
C ARG A 467 5.69 -18.83 -3.75
N VAL A 468 6.49 -17.78 -3.71
CA VAL A 468 6.06 -16.43 -4.11
C VAL A 468 6.03 -16.36 -5.63
N LYS A 469 4.85 -16.14 -6.22
CA LYS A 469 4.66 -15.94 -7.66
C LYS A 469 4.79 -14.45 -7.96
N THR A 470 5.53 -14.11 -8.99
CA THR A 470 5.69 -12.73 -9.48
C THR A 470 5.13 -12.60 -10.89
N LYS A 471 4.79 -11.36 -11.29
CA LYS A 471 4.38 -11.03 -12.66
C LYS A 471 5.07 -9.75 -13.12
N PRO A 472 5.32 -9.55 -14.43
CA PRO A 472 5.83 -8.28 -14.94
C PRO A 472 4.89 -7.12 -14.57
N CYS A 473 5.46 -6.03 -14.04
CA CYS A 473 4.73 -4.83 -13.65
C CYS A 473 5.24 -3.57 -14.31
N ILE A 474 6.54 -3.49 -14.57
CA ILE A 474 7.17 -2.29 -15.10
C ILE A 474 8.09 -2.70 -16.24
N GLY A 475 8.02 -1.98 -17.36
CA GLY A 475 8.94 -2.06 -18.49
C GLY A 475 9.93 -0.91 -18.44
N ILE A 476 11.20 -1.23 -18.64
CA ILE A 476 12.29 -0.27 -18.82
C ILE A 476 12.54 -0.18 -20.33
N LEU A 477 12.25 0.98 -20.91
CA LEU A 477 12.35 1.22 -22.35
C LEU A 477 13.46 2.20 -22.66
N LYS A 478 14.17 1.96 -23.79
CA LYS A 478 15.19 2.83 -24.34
C LYS A 478 14.80 3.24 -25.76
N LYS A 479 14.87 4.50 -26.09
CA LYS A 479 14.61 5.04 -27.42
C LYS A 479 15.60 4.43 -28.43
N ARG A 480 15.08 3.94 -29.56
CA ARG A 480 15.94 3.45 -30.66
C ARG A 480 16.77 4.59 -31.20
N ALA A 481 18.05 4.32 -31.44
CA ALA A 481 18.87 5.24 -32.21
C ALA A 481 18.31 5.29 -33.63
N THR A 482 17.75 6.43 -34.02
CA THR A 482 17.40 6.65 -35.42
C THR A 482 18.70 6.61 -36.21
N THR A 483 18.96 5.49 -36.89
CA THR A 483 20.03 5.43 -37.90
C THR A 483 19.69 6.48 -38.96
N PRO A 484 20.57 7.42 -39.29
CA PRO A 484 20.30 8.35 -40.41
C PRO A 484 19.92 7.51 -41.62
N PRO A 485 18.92 7.90 -42.43
CA PRO A 485 18.50 7.14 -43.56
C PRO A 485 19.75 6.84 -44.43
N ALA A 486 20.07 5.56 -44.54
CA ALA A 486 21.18 5.13 -45.41
C ALA A 486 20.90 5.71 -46.80
N ILE A 487 21.80 6.58 -47.27
CA ILE A 487 21.76 7.14 -48.60
C ILE A 487 21.55 5.97 -49.54
N LEU A 488 20.39 5.90 -50.18
CA LEU A 488 20.04 4.91 -51.20
C LEU A 488 21.14 4.95 -52.26
N LYS A 489 22.12 4.05 -52.16
CA LYS A 489 23.01 3.75 -53.27
C LYS A 489 22.16 3.07 -54.31
N GLU A 490 21.79 3.82 -55.33
CA GLU A 490 21.19 3.36 -56.55
C GLU A 490 22.01 2.19 -57.11
N LYS A 491 21.43 0.99 -57.15
CA LYS A 491 22.02 -0.17 -57.77
C LYS A 491 21.99 -0.03 -59.29
N THR A 492 22.99 0.63 -59.86
CA THR A 492 23.28 0.54 -61.29
C THR A 492 23.79 -0.85 -61.57
N LYS A 493 22.99 -1.65 -62.24
CA LYS A 493 23.36 -2.96 -62.78
C LYS A 493 24.34 -2.77 -63.93
N THR A 494 25.63 -2.97 -63.69
CA THR A 494 26.60 -3.16 -64.78
C THR A 494 27.23 -4.57 -64.68
N LYS A 495 26.90 -5.41 -65.65
CA LYS A 495 27.54 -6.72 -65.88
C LYS A 495 28.99 -6.51 -66.30
N VAL A 496 29.95 -7.00 -65.54
CA VAL A 496 31.33 -7.22 -66.08
C VAL A 496 31.78 -8.62 -65.71
N LYS A 497 32.43 -9.23 -66.78
CA LYS A 497 32.88 -10.58 -66.88
C LYS A 497 34.01 -10.94 -65.91
N LYS A 498 34.03 -12.25 -65.60
CA LYS A 498 35.13 -12.96 -64.92
C LYS A 498 36.47 -12.78 -65.62
N THR A 499 37.52 -12.52 -64.84
CA THR A 499 38.91 -12.92 -65.23
C THR A 499 39.59 -13.45 -63.94
N LYS A 500 40.17 -14.65 -64.10
CA LYS A 500 41.02 -15.41 -63.17
C LYS A 500 42.38 -14.74 -63.02
N VAL A 501 42.89 -14.57 -61.79
CA VAL A 501 44.34 -14.56 -61.52
C VAL A 501 44.65 -15.15 -60.14
N LEU A 502 45.34 -16.21 -60.11
CA LEU A 502 46.29 -16.89 -59.23
C LEU A 502 46.62 -16.38 -57.83
N GLU A 503 46.63 -17.39 -56.95
CA GLU A 503 47.23 -17.40 -55.59
C GLU A 503 48.75 -17.18 -55.58
N PRO A 504 49.32 -16.83 -54.43
CA PRO A 504 50.35 -17.72 -53.88
C PRO A 504 50.18 -18.08 -52.42
N LYS A 505 50.56 -19.29 -52.08
CA LYS A 505 50.67 -19.98 -50.79
C LYS A 505 51.98 -19.61 -50.04
N PRO A 506 52.31 -20.28 -48.92
CA PRO A 506 51.98 -19.96 -47.56
C PRO A 506 53.22 -19.79 -46.63
N VAL A 507 53.05 -19.32 -45.38
CA VAL A 507 54.09 -19.52 -44.37
C VAL A 507 53.43 -20.04 -43.07
N THR A 508 54.02 -21.14 -42.63
CA THR A 508 53.71 -21.95 -41.47
C THR A 508 54.04 -21.28 -40.14
N ALA A 509 53.20 -21.49 -39.12
CA ALA A 509 53.62 -21.50 -37.71
C ALA A 509 52.69 -22.41 -36.90
N ASP A 510 53.28 -23.15 -35.98
CA ASP A 510 52.83 -24.32 -35.24
C ASP A 510 51.80 -24.12 -34.11
N PRO A 511 51.26 -25.18 -33.50
CA PRO A 511 49.93 -25.22 -32.91
C PRO A 511 49.89 -25.03 -31.40
N VAL A 512 48.75 -24.54 -30.90
CA VAL A 512 48.39 -24.51 -29.48
C VAL A 512 47.23 -25.49 -29.24
N PRO A 513 47.21 -26.23 -28.12
CA PRO A 513 46.44 -27.47 -27.97
C PRO A 513 44.96 -27.23 -27.70
N THR A 514 44.18 -28.12 -28.28
CA THR A 514 42.72 -28.26 -28.17
C THR A 514 42.29 -28.73 -26.78
N VAL A 515 41.36 -28.03 -26.17
CA VAL A 515 40.60 -28.54 -25.01
C VAL A 515 39.27 -29.07 -25.51
N GLU A 516 39.01 -30.34 -25.24
CA GLU A 516 37.79 -31.06 -25.62
C GLU A 516 36.57 -30.55 -24.82
N ILE A 517 35.48 -30.28 -25.53
CA ILE A 517 34.15 -30.00 -24.99
C ILE A 517 33.40 -31.33 -24.91
N PRO A 518 32.82 -31.71 -23.76
CA PRO A 518 31.99 -32.91 -23.66
C PRO A 518 30.61 -32.71 -24.30
N LYS A 519 30.15 -33.75 -24.95
CA LYS A 519 28.90 -33.85 -25.71
C LYS A 519 27.65 -33.65 -24.85
N GLU A 520 26.72 -32.88 -25.38
CA GLU A 520 25.34 -32.70 -24.95
C GLU A 520 24.59 -34.03 -24.79
N ASN A 521 24.04 -34.26 -23.60
CA ASN A 521 23.04 -35.30 -23.35
C ASN A 521 21.65 -34.72 -23.59
N LYS A 522 20.89 -35.37 -24.47
CA LYS A 522 19.48 -35.09 -24.78
C LYS A 522 18.62 -35.19 -23.52
N VAL A 523 17.86 -34.13 -23.24
CA VAL A 523 16.79 -34.10 -22.25
C VAL A 523 15.52 -34.68 -22.91
N PRO A 524 14.76 -35.56 -22.22
CA PRO A 524 13.49 -36.10 -22.73
C PRO A 524 12.39 -35.04 -22.66
N GLU A 525 11.56 -34.98 -23.68
CA GLU A 525 10.31 -34.19 -23.71
C GLU A 525 9.37 -34.58 -22.55
N ALA A 526 9.00 -33.59 -21.75
CA ALA A 526 7.98 -33.73 -20.73
C ALA A 526 6.61 -33.52 -21.36
N LYS A 527 5.73 -34.49 -21.13
CA LYS A 527 4.31 -34.49 -21.52
C LYS A 527 3.57 -33.33 -20.87
N GLU A 528 2.69 -32.68 -21.64
CA GLU A 528 1.67 -31.76 -21.17
C GLU A 528 0.74 -32.44 -20.15
N ASP A 529 0.82 -32.00 -18.89
CA ASP A 529 -0.16 -32.35 -17.88
C ASP A 529 -1.32 -31.34 -17.91
N GLN A 530 -2.52 -31.89 -18.06
CA GLN A 530 -3.79 -31.20 -18.05
C GLN A 530 -3.97 -30.41 -16.73
N PHE A 531 -4.22 -29.13 -16.85
CA PHE A 531 -4.66 -28.27 -15.75
C PHE A 531 -6.10 -28.59 -15.39
N LEU A 532 -6.31 -29.04 -14.16
CA LEU A 532 -7.61 -28.97 -13.47
C LEU A 532 -7.69 -27.60 -12.81
N ASP A 533 -8.60 -26.77 -13.32
CA ASP A 533 -9.06 -25.56 -12.66
C ASP A 533 -9.82 -25.98 -11.39
N LEU A 534 -9.27 -25.62 -10.25
CA LEU A 534 -9.99 -25.59 -8.97
C LEU A 534 -10.08 -24.12 -8.56
N ASP A 535 -11.20 -23.54 -8.90
CA ASP A 535 -11.71 -22.34 -8.24
C ASP A 535 -12.21 -22.74 -6.84
N ASP A 536 -12.10 -21.78 -5.91
CA ASP A 536 -12.57 -21.78 -4.52
C ASP A 536 -11.58 -22.26 -3.46
N ASP A 537 -10.88 -21.26 -2.89
CA ASP A 537 -10.53 -21.29 -1.48
C ASP A 537 -10.39 -19.85 -0.91
N ASP A 538 -11.46 -19.39 -0.28
CA ASP A 538 -11.64 -18.01 0.24
C ASP A 538 -10.82 -17.67 1.51
N GLY A 539 -9.96 -18.56 1.98
CA GLY A 539 -9.35 -18.44 3.32
C GLY A 539 -7.99 -17.74 3.41
N ILE A 540 -7.21 -17.66 2.33
CA ILE A 540 -5.81 -17.18 2.37
C ILE A 540 -5.59 -15.87 1.58
N VAL A 541 -6.59 -15.44 0.81
CA VAL A 541 -6.50 -14.29 -0.11
C VAL A 541 -6.43 -12.94 0.62
N ALA A 542 -6.95 -12.82 1.83
CA ALA A 542 -7.07 -11.55 2.55
C ALA A 542 -5.73 -10.85 2.91
N THR A 543 -4.61 -11.58 2.92
CA THR A 543 -3.30 -10.98 3.27
C THR A 543 -2.60 -10.31 2.09
N VAL A 544 -3.06 -10.61 0.89
CA VAL A 544 -2.41 -10.17 -0.35
C VAL A 544 -3.20 -9.07 -1.04
N GLU A 545 -4.51 -9.02 -0.80
CA GLU A 545 -5.40 -8.00 -1.39
C GLU A 545 -5.09 -6.57 -0.93
N GLU A 546 -4.57 -6.36 0.27
CA GLU A 546 -4.19 -4.99 0.71
C GLU A 546 -3.11 -4.34 -0.17
N THR A 547 -2.23 -5.15 -0.77
CA THR A 547 -1.22 -4.64 -1.70
C THR A 547 -1.71 -4.60 -3.15
N SER A 548 -2.74 -5.39 -3.48
CA SER A 548 -3.30 -5.46 -4.84
C SER A 548 -4.48 -4.50 -5.03
N ILE A 549 -5.25 -4.19 -3.98
CA ILE A 549 -6.39 -3.25 -4.02
C ILE A 549 -5.91 -1.82 -4.23
N GLU A 550 -4.75 -1.45 -3.69
CA GLU A 550 -4.13 -0.15 -3.97
C GLU A 550 -3.67 0.02 -5.43
N LEU A 551 -3.42 -1.07 -6.14
CA LEU A 551 -3.09 -1.06 -7.57
C LEU A 551 -4.32 -0.90 -8.49
N ASN A 552 -5.52 -1.22 -8.03
CA ASN A 552 -6.76 -1.09 -8.80
C ASN A 552 -7.60 0.15 -8.46
N ALA A 553 -7.21 0.94 -7.44
CA ALA A 553 -7.96 2.12 -6.97
C ALA A 553 -7.70 3.41 -7.76
N ASN A 554 -7.06 3.34 -8.94
CA ASN A 554 -6.92 4.48 -9.83
C ASN A 554 -7.98 4.44 -10.95
N ILE A 555 -9.23 4.57 -10.57
CA ILE A 555 -10.24 5.25 -11.39
C ILE A 555 -10.44 6.59 -10.69
N ASP A 556 -9.96 7.66 -11.32
CA ASP A 556 -10.20 9.03 -10.86
C ASP A 556 -11.67 9.21 -10.51
N PRO A 557 -12.02 9.65 -9.30
CA PRO A 557 -13.29 10.26 -9.08
C PRO A 557 -13.15 11.74 -9.49
N GLU A 558 -13.39 12.04 -10.75
CA GLU A 558 -13.76 13.40 -11.11
C GLU A 558 -15.02 13.76 -10.30
N VAL A 559 -14.78 14.63 -9.34
CA VAL A 559 -15.63 15.69 -8.81
C VAL A 559 -17.11 15.54 -9.13
N ASP A 560 -17.89 15.06 -8.19
CA ASP A 560 -19.30 15.45 -8.09
C ASP A 560 -19.39 16.90 -7.58
N ALA A 561 -19.40 17.83 -8.55
CA ALA A 561 -20.02 19.13 -8.34
C ALA A 561 -21.55 18.93 -8.42
N PRO A 562 -22.34 19.57 -7.55
CA PRO A 562 -23.78 19.51 -7.66
C PRO A 562 -24.21 20.29 -8.93
N ASP A 563 -25.11 19.64 -9.74
CA ASP A 563 -25.81 20.23 -10.88
C ASP A 563 -24.97 20.60 -12.14
N ALA A 564 -24.38 19.57 -12.78
CA ALA A 564 -24.15 19.61 -14.20
C ALA A 564 -25.21 18.73 -14.91
N PRO A 565 -25.84 19.17 -16.01
CA PRO A 565 -26.84 18.39 -16.73
C PRO A 565 -26.18 17.09 -17.22
N THR A 566 -26.76 15.95 -16.85
CA THR A 566 -26.37 14.62 -17.30
C THR A 566 -26.22 14.63 -18.82
N LYS A 567 -24.97 14.49 -19.31
CA LYS A 567 -24.71 14.31 -20.73
C LYS A 567 -25.51 13.10 -21.19
N GLU A 568 -26.46 13.33 -22.11
CA GLU A 568 -27.32 12.29 -22.66
C GLU A 568 -26.46 11.19 -23.28
N ILE A 569 -26.92 9.95 -23.13
CA ILE A 569 -26.26 8.81 -23.75
C ILE A 569 -26.37 8.94 -25.27
N ASN A 570 -25.26 8.86 -25.99
CA ASN A 570 -25.24 8.96 -27.43
C ASN A 570 -25.41 7.55 -28.06
N PHE A 571 -26.17 7.46 -29.15
CA PHE A 571 -26.37 6.22 -29.88
C PHE A 571 -25.06 5.58 -30.36
N LEU A 572 -24.08 6.38 -30.74
CA LEU A 572 -22.76 5.90 -31.13
C LEU A 572 -22.04 5.16 -29.97
N GLU A 573 -22.22 5.60 -28.71
CA GLU A 573 -21.71 4.94 -27.52
C GLU A 573 -22.31 3.55 -27.32
N LEU A 574 -23.62 3.42 -27.54
CA LEU A 574 -24.36 2.14 -27.47
C LEU A 574 -23.96 1.19 -28.60
N ARG A 575 -23.84 1.69 -29.81
CA ARG A 575 -23.41 0.91 -30.98
C ARG A 575 -21.97 0.39 -30.79
N ASN A 576 -21.03 1.23 -30.33
CA ASN A 576 -19.68 0.82 -30.09
C ASN A 576 -19.58 -0.18 -28.91
N LEU A 577 -20.48 -0.10 -27.94
CA LEU A 577 -20.61 -1.10 -26.88
C LEU A 577 -21.05 -2.45 -27.44
N ALA A 578 -22.11 -2.47 -28.27
CA ALA A 578 -22.67 -3.67 -28.88
C ALA A 578 -21.72 -4.35 -29.88
N LEU A 579 -20.94 -3.57 -30.64
CA LEU A 579 -19.96 -4.07 -31.62
C LEU A 579 -18.62 -4.44 -30.96
N GLY A 580 -18.47 -4.28 -29.63
CA GLY A 580 -17.22 -4.56 -28.95
C GLY A 580 -16.09 -3.57 -29.21
N GLN A 581 -16.35 -2.47 -29.93
CA GLN A 581 -15.37 -1.47 -30.38
C GLN A 581 -15.12 -0.35 -29.36
N ALA A 582 -15.87 -0.29 -28.25
CA ALA A 582 -15.68 0.70 -27.20
C ALA A 582 -14.43 0.39 -26.34
N SER A 583 -13.63 1.41 -26.01
CA SER A 583 -12.52 1.31 -25.06
C SER A 583 -13.02 0.88 -23.67
N ARG A 584 -12.16 0.34 -22.83
CA ARG A 584 -12.53 -0.15 -21.47
C ARG A 584 -13.19 0.93 -20.62
N THR A 585 -12.66 2.15 -20.65
CA THR A 585 -13.22 3.33 -19.96
C THR A 585 -14.55 3.77 -20.54
N SER A 586 -14.68 3.83 -21.86
CA SER A 586 -15.93 4.11 -22.55
C SER A 586 -17.01 3.06 -22.25
N ARG A 587 -16.65 1.76 -22.21
CA ARG A 587 -17.57 0.67 -21.82
C ARG A 587 -18.09 0.85 -20.40
N ALA A 588 -17.23 1.18 -19.45
CA ALA A 588 -17.62 1.38 -18.06
C ALA A 588 -18.56 2.60 -17.91
N ALA A 589 -18.23 3.73 -18.55
CA ALA A 589 -19.05 4.93 -18.55
C ALA A 589 -20.43 4.70 -19.21
N THR A 590 -20.47 4.03 -20.35
CA THR A 590 -21.73 3.70 -21.05
C THR A 590 -22.59 2.74 -20.21
N LYS A 591 -22.01 1.70 -19.61
CA LYS A 591 -22.73 0.79 -18.70
C LYS A 591 -23.29 1.52 -17.47
N LEU A 592 -22.56 2.49 -16.93
CA LEU A 592 -23.01 3.32 -15.80
C LEU A 592 -24.23 4.20 -16.21
N LYS A 593 -24.19 4.83 -17.38
CA LYS A 593 -25.31 5.61 -17.93
C LYS A 593 -26.56 4.74 -18.15
N ILE A 594 -26.38 3.54 -18.71
CA ILE A 594 -27.47 2.56 -18.88
C ILE A 594 -28.06 2.19 -17.51
N ARG A 595 -27.25 1.91 -16.52
CA ARG A 595 -27.68 1.61 -15.15
C ARG A 595 -28.54 2.72 -14.56
N GLN A 596 -28.11 3.98 -14.70
CA GLN A 596 -28.89 5.13 -14.21
C GLN A 596 -30.24 5.26 -14.90
N ILE A 597 -30.33 4.99 -16.21
CA ILE A 597 -31.59 5.02 -16.96
C ILE A 597 -32.50 3.89 -16.48
N ILE A 598 -31.99 2.68 -16.26
CA ILE A 598 -32.76 1.55 -15.72
C ILE A 598 -33.35 1.93 -14.35
N GLU A 599 -32.50 2.40 -13.42
CA GLU A 599 -32.94 2.78 -12.09
C GLU A 599 -33.95 3.92 -12.08
N GLN A 600 -33.80 4.92 -12.95
CA GLN A 600 -34.81 6.02 -13.14
C GLN A 600 -36.13 5.52 -13.71
N HIS A 601 -36.09 4.60 -14.68
CA HIS A 601 -37.28 4.05 -15.31
C HIS A 601 -38.13 3.25 -14.32
N TYR A 602 -37.52 2.40 -13.52
CA TYR A 602 -38.22 1.64 -12.47
C TYR A 602 -38.79 2.54 -11.37
N ARG A 603 -38.05 3.58 -10.94
CA ARG A 603 -38.58 4.56 -10.00
C ARG A 603 -39.79 5.32 -10.54
N ALA A 604 -39.78 5.70 -11.82
CA ALA A 604 -40.86 6.41 -12.45
C ALA A 604 -42.14 5.56 -12.60
N LYS A 605 -42.01 4.23 -12.73
CA LYS A 605 -43.15 3.29 -12.83
C LYS A 605 -43.70 2.87 -11.46
N GLY A 606 -43.11 3.31 -10.34
CA GLY A 606 -43.51 2.90 -8.98
C GLY A 606 -43.35 1.39 -8.72
N LYS A 607 -42.64 0.69 -9.62
CA LYS A 607 -42.29 -0.74 -9.46
C LYS A 607 -40.95 -0.87 -8.73
N ASP A 608 -40.98 -1.43 -7.54
CA ASP A 608 -39.74 -1.97 -6.97
C ASP A 608 -39.29 -3.16 -7.81
N ILE A 609 -38.00 -3.22 -8.14
CA ILE A 609 -37.40 -4.32 -8.92
C ILE A 609 -37.58 -5.70 -8.21
N GLU A 610 -38.23 -5.69 -7.05
CA GLU A 610 -38.42 -6.83 -6.14
C GLU A 610 -39.72 -7.63 -6.29
N ASN A 611 -40.74 -7.15 -7.01
CA ASN A 611 -42.11 -7.70 -6.86
C ASN A 611 -42.44 -8.91 -7.72
N ASP A 612 -41.48 -9.54 -8.43
CA ASP A 612 -41.75 -10.67 -9.32
C ASP A 612 -41.28 -12.05 -8.84
N SER A 613 -41.00 -12.19 -7.54
CA SER A 613 -40.62 -13.50 -6.96
C SER A 613 -41.44 -13.88 -5.72
N SER A 614 -42.78 -13.80 -5.83
CA SER A 614 -43.71 -14.37 -4.86
C SER A 614 -44.56 -15.43 -5.54
N GLU A 615 -44.04 -16.67 -5.58
CA GLU A 615 -44.79 -17.91 -5.49
C GLU A 615 -43.84 -19.08 -5.69
N THR A 616 -43.42 -19.66 -4.62
CA THR A 616 -43.08 -21.07 -4.34
C THR A 616 -42.11 -21.20 -3.21
N THR A 617 -42.62 -21.19 -1.98
CA THR A 617 -41.95 -21.83 -0.86
C THR A 617 -42.94 -22.74 -0.13
N PRO A 618 -42.59 -24.00 0.15
CA PRO A 618 -43.42 -24.88 0.94
C PRO A 618 -43.49 -24.39 2.39
N LYS A 619 -44.66 -24.38 2.97
CA LYS A 619 -44.90 -24.12 4.39
C LYS A 619 -44.23 -25.17 5.23
N THR A 620 -43.21 -24.81 5.99
CA THR A 620 -42.78 -25.53 7.19
C THR A 620 -42.90 -24.56 8.37
N THR A 621 -43.75 -24.97 9.28
CA THR A 621 -43.97 -24.39 10.60
C THR A 621 -42.73 -24.57 11.46
N GLY A 622 -42.31 -23.49 12.15
CA GLY A 622 -41.29 -23.54 13.20
C GLY A 622 -40.59 -22.21 13.43
N ALA A 623 -40.90 -21.58 14.54
CA ALA A 623 -40.40 -20.31 15.03
C ALA A 623 -38.87 -20.22 15.09
N THR A 624 -38.31 -19.08 14.74
CA THR A 624 -37.36 -18.27 15.53
C THR A 624 -36.92 -17.03 14.74
N GLY A 625 -36.80 -15.91 15.43
CA GLY A 625 -36.61 -14.56 14.87
C GLY A 625 -35.30 -14.38 14.12
N GLY A 626 -35.41 -14.13 12.83
CA GLY A 626 -34.31 -13.71 11.98
C GLY A 626 -34.13 -12.19 12.02
N ARG A 627 -32.91 -11.73 12.24
CA ARG A 627 -32.52 -10.32 12.31
C ARG A 627 -32.85 -9.53 11.02
N PRO A 628 -33.38 -8.30 11.09
CA PRO A 628 -33.81 -7.50 9.93
C PRO A 628 -32.70 -7.18 8.91
N GLY A 629 -31.42 -7.16 9.33
CA GLY A 629 -30.28 -6.78 8.48
C GLY A 629 -29.92 -7.78 7.37
N ILE A 630 -30.16 -9.07 7.58
CA ILE A 630 -29.82 -10.12 6.58
C ILE A 630 -30.78 -10.08 5.40
N ARG A 631 -32.07 -9.84 5.64
CA ARG A 631 -33.09 -9.71 4.57
C ARG A 631 -32.84 -8.50 3.67
N GLN A 632 -32.39 -7.36 4.21
CA GLN A 632 -32.05 -6.18 3.41
C GLN A 632 -30.78 -6.41 2.56
N SER A 633 -29.79 -7.12 3.08
CA SER A 633 -28.55 -7.41 2.35
C SER A 633 -28.80 -8.36 1.17
N VAL A 634 -29.59 -9.43 1.36
CA VAL A 634 -29.93 -10.37 0.27
C VAL A 634 -30.77 -9.68 -0.83
N LYS A 635 -31.71 -8.81 -0.45
CA LYS A 635 -32.52 -8.04 -1.41
C LYS A 635 -31.66 -7.08 -2.24
N SER A 636 -30.65 -6.43 -1.66
CA SER A 636 -29.75 -5.53 -2.40
C SER A 636 -28.87 -6.29 -3.39
N ILE A 637 -28.46 -7.51 -3.08
CA ILE A 637 -27.64 -8.37 -3.94
C ILE A 637 -28.48 -8.84 -5.16
N ILE A 638 -29.70 -9.33 -4.93
CA ILE A 638 -30.60 -9.77 -6.00
C ILE A 638 -30.92 -8.60 -6.95
N LYS A 639 -31.14 -7.40 -6.41
CA LYS A 639 -31.36 -6.19 -7.21
C LYS A 639 -30.16 -5.81 -8.09
N GLN A 640 -28.94 -5.92 -7.55
CA GLN A 640 -27.72 -5.63 -8.31
C GLN A 640 -27.49 -6.66 -9.42
N GLU A 641 -27.79 -7.92 -9.17
CA GLU A 641 -27.61 -9.00 -10.13
C GLU A 641 -28.60 -8.87 -11.31
N LYS A 642 -29.88 -8.57 -11.04
CA LYS A 642 -30.88 -8.31 -12.07
C LYS A 642 -30.52 -7.10 -12.97
N ILE A 643 -30.03 -6.02 -12.37
CA ILE A 643 -29.58 -4.84 -13.13
C ILE A 643 -28.36 -5.18 -14.01
N LYS A 644 -27.43 -5.98 -13.49
CA LYS A 644 -26.25 -6.43 -14.24
C LYS A 644 -26.64 -7.28 -15.46
N GLU A 645 -27.56 -8.20 -15.28
CA GLU A 645 -28.08 -9.08 -16.35
C GLU A 645 -28.77 -8.27 -17.44
N MET A 646 -29.61 -7.28 -17.09
CA MET A 646 -30.25 -6.37 -18.05
C MET A 646 -29.22 -5.51 -18.80
N ILE A 647 -28.19 -5.02 -18.16
CA ILE A 647 -27.12 -4.27 -18.83
C ILE A 647 -26.38 -5.14 -19.85
N GLU A 648 -26.15 -6.41 -19.56
CA GLU A 648 -25.50 -7.35 -20.47
C GLU A 648 -26.41 -7.70 -21.66
N GLN A 649 -27.70 -7.88 -21.43
CA GLN A 649 -28.69 -8.09 -22.52
C GLN A 649 -28.79 -6.87 -23.44
N ILE A 650 -28.88 -5.67 -22.89
CA ILE A 650 -28.91 -4.42 -23.68
C ILE A 650 -27.62 -4.25 -24.50
N ALA A 651 -26.46 -4.63 -23.91
CA ALA A 651 -25.17 -4.52 -24.59
C ALA A 651 -24.98 -5.50 -25.76
N THR A 652 -25.79 -6.55 -25.85
CA THR A 652 -25.75 -7.55 -26.94
C THR A 652 -26.86 -7.37 -27.99
N MET A 653 -27.87 -6.54 -27.71
CA MET A 653 -29.00 -6.31 -28.61
C MET A 653 -28.66 -5.30 -29.71
N ASP A 654 -29.09 -5.60 -30.93
CA ASP A 654 -29.04 -4.66 -32.05
C ASP A 654 -30.22 -3.65 -31.98
N LEU A 655 -29.91 -2.51 -31.36
CA LEU A 655 -30.91 -1.46 -31.09
C LEU A 655 -31.51 -0.83 -32.38
N THR A 656 -30.83 -0.96 -33.53
CA THR A 656 -31.32 -0.45 -34.80
C THR A 656 -32.55 -1.20 -35.31
N ARG A 657 -32.79 -2.42 -34.83
CA ARG A 657 -33.96 -3.23 -35.17
C ARG A 657 -35.15 -3.02 -34.25
N ILE A 658 -34.96 -2.35 -33.13
CA ILE A 658 -35.97 -2.20 -32.08
C ILE A 658 -36.57 -0.79 -32.09
N CYS A 659 -35.77 0.22 -32.40
CA CYS A 659 -36.14 1.62 -32.33
C CYS A 659 -35.93 2.34 -33.66
N ASP A 660 -36.90 3.21 -34.01
CA ASP A 660 -36.80 4.13 -35.14
C ASP A 660 -36.00 5.37 -34.71
N LEU A 661 -34.72 5.38 -35.06
CA LEU A 661 -33.72 6.34 -34.56
C LEU A 661 -33.88 7.75 -35.12
N GLU A 662 -34.71 7.93 -36.17
CA GLU A 662 -35.03 9.26 -36.71
C GLU A 662 -36.12 9.95 -35.90
N LYS A 663 -36.91 9.19 -35.12
CA LYS A 663 -38.08 9.71 -34.39
C LYS A 663 -38.00 9.63 -32.87
N THR A 664 -37.07 8.86 -32.32
CA THR A 664 -37.02 8.57 -30.86
C THR A 664 -35.68 8.95 -30.25
N SER A 665 -35.69 9.60 -29.07
CA SER A 665 -34.43 9.89 -28.35
C SER A 665 -33.77 8.58 -27.86
N THR A 666 -32.43 8.55 -27.76
CA THR A 666 -31.68 7.37 -27.29
C THR A 666 -32.14 6.90 -25.89
N LYS A 667 -32.58 7.84 -25.06
CA LYS A 667 -33.10 7.56 -23.71
C LYS A 667 -34.47 6.88 -23.75
N ASP A 668 -35.33 7.31 -24.64
CA ASP A 668 -36.68 6.71 -24.78
C ASP A 668 -36.66 5.37 -25.52
N CYS A 669 -35.72 5.21 -26.45
CA CYS A 669 -35.41 3.91 -27.04
C CYS A 669 -34.93 2.90 -25.95
N LEU A 670 -34.05 3.27 -25.08
CA LEU A 670 -33.61 2.40 -23.98
C LEU A 670 -34.74 2.02 -23.03
N LYS A 671 -35.68 2.93 -22.75
CA LYS A 671 -36.89 2.59 -21.95
C LYS A 671 -37.78 1.56 -22.63
N GLN A 672 -37.99 1.66 -23.94
CA GLN A 672 -38.75 0.66 -24.70
C GLN A 672 -38.07 -0.71 -24.71
N VAL A 673 -36.73 -0.73 -24.79
CA VAL A 673 -35.93 -1.98 -24.71
C VAL A 673 -36.05 -2.60 -23.33
N ILE A 674 -35.98 -1.80 -22.26
CA ILE A 674 -36.13 -2.27 -20.87
C ILE A 674 -37.50 -2.89 -20.67
N ASP A 675 -38.56 -2.26 -21.17
CA ASP A 675 -39.96 -2.78 -21.11
C ASP A 675 -40.08 -4.10 -21.84
N LYS A 676 -39.46 -4.23 -23.02
CA LYS A 676 -39.47 -5.46 -23.81
C LYS A 676 -38.75 -6.60 -23.12
N ILE A 677 -37.62 -6.34 -22.48
CA ILE A 677 -36.88 -7.33 -21.70
C ILE A 677 -37.69 -7.79 -20.49
N ASP A 678 -38.39 -6.87 -19.82
CA ASP A 678 -39.26 -7.22 -18.68
C ASP A 678 -40.46 -8.09 -19.14
N ASP A 679 -41.07 -7.79 -20.27
CA ASP A 679 -42.20 -8.56 -20.84
C ASP A 679 -41.77 -9.96 -21.29
N GLU A 680 -40.57 -10.12 -21.87
CA GLU A 680 -39.98 -11.41 -22.25
C GLU A 680 -39.65 -12.26 -21.04
N ASN A 681 -39.09 -11.65 -20.00
CA ASN A 681 -38.74 -12.33 -18.73
C ASN A 681 -39.99 -12.73 -17.92
N THR A 682 -41.12 -12.04 -18.14
CA THR A 682 -42.41 -12.39 -17.50
C THR A 682 -43.15 -13.53 -18.24
N LYS A 683 -42.90 -13.69 -19.55
CA LYS A 683 -43.51 -14.77 -20.39
C LYS A 683 -42.73 -16.11 -20.27
N THR A 684 -41.49 -16.08 -19.83
CA THR A 684 -40.63 -17.28 -19.70
C THR A 684 -40.66 -17.89 -18.29
N LYS A 685 -41.37 -17.28 -17.35
CA LYS A 685 -41.71 -17.83 -16.02
C LYS A 685 -43.16 -18.30 -15.98
#